data_f0289a6a23d54fa598b35ba12bf18fa3
#
_entry.id   f0289a6a23d54fa598b35ba12bf18fa3
#
_cell.length_a   1.000
_cell.length_b   1.000
_cell.length_c   1.000
_cell.angle_alpha   90.00
_cell.angle_beta   90.00
_cell.angle_gamma   90.00
#
_symmetry.space_group_name_H-M   'P 1'
#
loop_
_entity.id
_entity.type
_entity.pdbx_description
1 polymer ?
#
loop_
_entity_poly.entity_id
_entity_poly.type
_entity_poly.pdbx_seq_one_letter_code
_entity_poly.pdbx_strand_id
1 'polypeptide(L)'
;MFAKPTTRIVYLTAFALVISVLETLASESGFVPVGVGGYATIPPQGTRLPQSVIYKSDNLKKRLPTNKWWSSLAWDRFSNNMYPHPLAVRAMPEGLRVYYPGNNITASANAIMGSMPGGYADFVVGLSLVERFESAVVDDFGDWSVSALFRTNSTTMRANIVMGSPFVTFTFNGGIPAIRFANANAPKIIAGDEKSATLIVAIGNRYYGLFAPAGSKWNGIGSTVLTADTNGKNYFSVAVLPDNSAETLSLFQKYAHTHITNTVVQWVYDQEKCIVRTRFLFETKRYEGSEDAVIFALYPHQWLNTKTKLTDNTYNSVRGTMKVAIGREFTTEMVYPGVLPVLPVVKDANTDLMTTLIEREIKNQPRIVGDTYWLGKQLGKWTSLSQISAECGKDDMRNIFAGRIKMALENFFTPTNRTGSLKTSRDGVFYYDTNWGTLIGYPASYGSDDQLNDHHFHYGYFIRAAGEIVRQEPDWGRDEKWGGMVKMLIRDIANPDRSDAMFPFLRNLDVYAGHSWASGTARFADGNNNESSSEAVNAWYGIIMFGAATGNDEIRDLGIFLLTTEIEAINHYWFDVTEQFHPKDYRASVVTMVWGGKGVNETWFSNNPEMVHGINFLPFTPCSLYLGRYPEYCEKNYRALLGEKKAFLEKRGRKIGEQFKDSELWEAWTDITLMYHALSNPEDAFSQFSERLPGLNAEAGNSLANAYAWITMLKEFGAVERSITANHPFYAVFRKGNTLTYIAYNYKREPVKVKFSDNTELTVPPKSYRILQNQSKKR
;
A
#
# COMPACT_ATOMS: atom_id res chain seq x y z
N MET A 1 9.43 -15.41 -44.83
CA MET A 1 8.49 -16.54 -45.02
C MET A 1 7.40 -16.42 -43.95
N PHE A 2 6.22 -16.06 -44.34
CA PHE A 2 5.08 -15.78 -43.48
C PHE A 2 4.43 -17.09 -42.99
N ALA A 3 4.37 -17.32 -41.69
CA ALA A 3 3.57 -18.42 -41.13
C ALA A 3 2.11 -17.97 -40.95
N LYS A 4 1.17 -18.83 -41.38
CA LYS A 4 -0.26 -18.57 -41.48
C LYS A 4 -0.99 -18.41 -40.11
N PRO A 5 -2.04 -17.58 -40.01
CA PRO A 5 -2.76 -17.30 -38.78
C PRO A 5 -4.02 -18.20 -38.60
N THR A 6 -3.89 -19.52 -38.71
CA THR A 6 -5.06 -20.41 -38.60
C THR A 6 -5.19 -21.17 -37.29
N THR A 7 -4.17 -21.20 -36.46
CA THR A 7 -4.17 -21.96 -35.20
C THR A 7 -4.69 -21.16 -33.98
N ARG A 8 -4.67 -19.85 -34.02
CA ARG A 8 -5.15 -19.01 -32.90
C ARG A 8 -6.67 -18.92 -32.73
N ILE A 9 -7.43 -19.04 -33.81
CA ILE A 9 -8.91 -18.91 -33.78
C ILE A 9 -9.57 -20.14 -33.14
N VAL A 10 -9.02 -21.32 -33.30
CA VAL A 10 -9.59 -22.56 -32.73
C VAL A 10 -9.39 -22.63 -31.21
N TYR A 11 -8.27 -22.11 -30.70
CA TYR A 11 -8.04 -22.03 -29.25
C TYR A 11 -8.91 -20.97 -28.53
N LEU A 12 -9.19 -19.85 -29.18
CA LEU A 12 -10.08 -18.80 -28.63
C LEU A 12 -11.53 -19.24 -28.54
N THR A 13 -12.04 -19.99 -29.53
CA THR A 13 -13.41 -20.51 -29.52
C THR A 13 -13.58 -21.68 -28.53
N ALA A 14 -12.60 -22.55 -28.39
CA ALA A 14 -12.62 -23.63 -27.38
C ALA A 14 -12.53 -23.06 -25.94
N PHE A 15 -11.74 -22.02 -25.72
CA PHE A 15 -11.61 -21.37 -24.42
C PHE A 15 -12.88 -20.59 -24.04
N ALA A 16 -13.52 -19.88 -24.99
CA ALA A 16 -14.79 -19.21 -24.77
C ALA A 16 -15.95 -20.18 -24.49
N LEU A 17 -15.95 -21.35 -25.14
CA LEU A 17 -16.94 -22.41 -24.89
C LEU A 17 -16.76 -23.06 -23.50
N VAL A 18 -15.52 -23.27 -23.07
CA VAL A 18 -15.21 -23.82 -21.75
C VAL A 18 -15.60 -22.81 -20.66
N ILE A 19 -15.38 -21.51 -20.86
CA ILE A 19 -15.80 -20.47 -19.91
C ILE A 19 -17.32 -20.41 -19.82
N SER A 20 -18.05 -20.45 -20.94
CA SER A 20 -19.53 -20.41 -20.93
C SER A 20 -20.15 -21.66 -20.29
N VAL A 21 -19.56 -22.83 -20.46
CA VAL A 21 -20.00 -24.07 -19.79
C VAL A 21 -19.70 -24.04 -18.29
N LEU A 22 -18.55 -23.51 -17.90
CA LEU A 22 -18.22 -23.31 -16.48
C LEU A 22 -19.11 -22.28 -15.81
N GLU A 23 -19.45 -21.19 -16.49
CA GLU A 23 -20.38 -20.17 -15.98
C GLU A 23 -21.82 -20.73 -15.84
N THR A 24 -22.25 -21.60 -16.75
CA THR A 24 -23.57 -22.26 -16.68
C THR A 24 -23.63 -23.27 -15.55
N LEU A 25 -22.60 -24.09 -15.35
CA LEU A 25 -22.49 -25.01 -14.23
C LEU A 25 -22.36 -24.29 -12.87
N ALA A 26 -21.67 -23.15 -12.83
CA ALA A 26 -21.56 -22.32 -11.64
C ALA A 26 -22.90 -21.71 -11.20
N SER A 27 -23.82 -21.42 -12.13
CA SER A 27 -25.13 -20.87 -11.81
C SER A 27 -26.06 -21.90 -11.12
N GLU A 28 -25.86 -23.19 -11.37
CA GLU A 28 -26.65 -24.25 -10.76
C GLU A 28 -26.10 -24.74 -9.43
N SER A 29 -24.76 -24.77 -9.25
CA SER A 29 -24.11 -25.29 -8.04
C SER A 29 -23.92 -24.25 -6.93
N GLY A 30 -23.98 -22.94 -7.24
CA GLY A 30 -23.73 -21.84 -6.31
C GLY A 30 -22.25 -21.62 -5.94
N PHE A 31 -21.32 -22.28 -6.64
CA PHE A 31 -19.88 -22.07 -6.48
C PHE A 31 -19.12 -22.36 -7.78
N VAL A 32 -17.90 -21.83 -7.89
CA VAL A 32 -16.96 -22.11 -8.98
C VAL A 32 -15.81 -22.94 -8.43
N PRO A 33 -15.51 -24.11 -9.03
CA PRO A 33 -14.36 -24.89 -8.65
C PRO A 33 -13.05 -24.23 -9.15
N VAL A 34 -12.01 -24.27 -8.31
CA VAL A 34 -10.65 -23.82 -8.63
C VAL A 34 -9.67 -24.85 -8.10
N GLY A 35 -9.14 -25.68 -8.97
CA GLY A 35 -8.39 -26.89 -8.61
C GLY A 35 -9.27 -27.86 -7.81
N VAL A 36 -8.80 -28.27 -6.64
CA VAL A 36 -9.59 -29.11 -5.70
C VAL A 36 -10.47 -28.27 -4.76
N GLY A 37 -10.30 -26.95 -4.77
CA GLY A 37 -11.10 -25.99 -3.98
C GLY A 37 -12.10 -25.23 -4.84
N GLY A 38 -12.43 -24.02 -4.41
CA GLY A 38 -13.31 -23.10 -5.12
C GLY A 38 -13.80 -21.95 -4.23
N TYR A 39 -14.68 -21.13 -4.78
CA TYR A 39 -15.32 -20.02 -4.08
C TYR A 39 -16.83 -20.00 -4.36
N ALA A 40 -17.61 -19.50 -3.39
CA ALA A 40 -19.05 -19.33 -3.55
C ALA A 40 -19.37 -18.18 -4.51
N THR A 41 -20.42 -18.34 -5.33
CA THR A 41 -20.98 -17.31 -6.23
C THR A 41 -22.33 -16.80 -5.71
N ILE A 42 -22.91 -17.49 -4.75
CA ILE A 42 -24.09 -17.08 -4.00
C ILE A 42 -23.60 -16.64 -2.62
N PRO A 43 -24.04 -15.46 -2.14
CA PRO A 43 -23.63 -14.99 -0.81
C PRO A 43 -23.97 -16.02 0.27
N PRO A 44 -23.02 -16.42 1.12
CA PRO A 44 -23.28 -17.33 2.22
C PRO A 44 -24.38 -16.79 3.16
N GLN A 45 -25.20 -17.65 3.72
CA GLN A 45 -26.25 -17.23 4.65
C GLN A 45 -25.66 -16.46 5.84
N GLY A 46 -26.26 -15.30 6.18
CA GLY A 46 -25.85 -14.47 7.32
C GLY A 46 -24.70 -13.51 7.03
N THR A 47 -24.39 -13.24 5.75
CA THR A 47 -23.37 -12.26 5.35
C THR A 47 -23.89 -10.82 5.35
N ARG A 48 -23.00 -9.87 5.62
CA ARG A 48 -23.13 -8.49 5.13
C ARG A 48 -22.43 -8.41 3.78
N LEU A 49 -22.93 -7.55 2.91
CA LEU A 49 -22.40 -7.35 1.55
C LEU A 49 -22.09 -5.88 1.34
N PRO A 50 -21.16 -5.56 0.44
CA PRO A 50 -20.98 -4.19 0.01
C PRO A 50 -22.23 -3.68 -0.71
N GLN A 51 -22.40 -2.36 -0.72
CA GLN A 51 -23.53 -1.76 -1.43
C GLN A 51 -23.58 -2.20 -2.89
N SER A 52 -24.80 -2.41 -3.41
CA SER A 52 -25.03 -2.82 -4.81
C SER A 52 -24.83 -1.66 -5.81
N VAL A 53 -25.04 -0.42 -5.36
CA VAL A 53 -24.90 0.76 -6.21
C VAL A 53 -23.43 1.18 -6.29
N ILE A 54 -22.87 1.18 -7.49
CA ILE A 54 -21.57 1.75 -7.81
C ILE A 54 -21.78 3.01 -8.65
N TYR A 55 -21.26 4.14 -8.19
CA TYR A 55 -21.37 5.42 -8.89
C TYR A 55 -20.34 5.52 -10.02
N LYS A 56 -20.65 4.92 -11.15
CA LYS A 56 -19.83 4.92 -12.37
C LYS A 56 -20.69 5.25 -13.60
N SER A 57 -20.04 5.74 -14.66
CA SER A 57 -20.73 5.95 -15.95
C SER A 57 -20.89 4.63 -16.70
N ASP A 58 -21.81 4.61 -17.66
CA ASP A 58 -22.06 3.47 -18.54
C ASP A 58 -20.88 3.19 -19.50
N ASN A 59 -20.01 4.17 -19.69
CA ASN A 59 -18.81 4.05 -20.52
C ASN A 59 -17.73 3.22 -19.86
N LEU A 60 -17.70 3.16 -18.52
CA LEU A 60 -16.67 2.44 -17.77
C LEU A 60 -16.90 0.94 -17.83
N LYS A 61 -16.10 0.23 -18.64
CA LYS A 61 -16.21 -1.24 -18.86
C LYS A 61 -15.20 -2.03 -18.04
N LYS A 62 -14.06 -1.44 -17.64
CA LYS A 62 -13.01 -2.10 -16.84
C LYS A 62 -13.41 -2.24 -15.38
N ARG A 63 -12.84 -3.20 -14.67
CA ARG A 63 -13.06 -3.43 -13.24
C ARG A 63 -12.57 -2.23 -12.44
N LEU A 64 -13.44 -1.71 -11.58
CA LEU A 64 -13.18 -0.53 -10.77
C LEU A 64 -12.51 -0.95 -9.47
N PRO A 65 -11.31 -0.40 -9.13
CA PRO A 65 -10.63 -0.70 -7.88
C PRO A 65 -11.29 0.04 -6.71
N THR A 66 -11.34 -0.62 -5.56
CA THR A 66 -11.51 0.00 -4.25
C THR A 66 -10.13 0.31 -3.64
N ASN A 67 -10.07 0.81 -2.42
CA ASN A 67 -8.80 1.06 -1.71
C ASN A 67 -7.88 2.06 -2.47
N LYS A 68 -8.48 3.09 -3.09
CA LYS A 68 -7.76 4.20 -3.74
C LYS A 68 -8.04 5.50 -3.01
N TRP A 69 -7.19 6.51 -3.23
CA TRP A 69 -7.37 7.86 -2.67
C TRP A 69 -8.68 8.52 -3.12
N TRP A 70 -9.28 8.04 -4.21
CA TRP A 70 -10.52 8.55 -4.80
C TRP A 70 -11.72 7.61 -4.65
N SER A 71 -11.60 6.50 -3.90
CA SER A 71 -12.65 5.46 -3.85
C SER A 71 -14.02 5.99 -3.43
N SER A 72 -14.09 7.01 -2.58
CA SER A 72 -15.39 7.59 -2.17
C SER A 72 -16.24 8.08 -3.35
N LEU A 73 -15.62 8.45 -4.48
CA LEU A 73 -16.34 8.84 -5.69
C LEU A 73 -17.16 7.68 -6.31
N ALA A 74 -16.70 6.43 -6.10
CA ALA A 74 -17.41 5.23 -6.57
C ALA A 74 -18.47 4.74 -5.58
N TRP A 75 -18.29 5.07 -4.31
CA TRP A 75 -19.16 4.63 -3.21
C TRP A 75 -20.31 5.61 -2.93
N ASP A 76 -20.15 6.88 -3.25
CA ASP A 76 -21.11 7.94 -2.95
C ASP A 76 -21.60 8.65 -4.23
N ARG A 77 -22.78 9.26 -4.14
CA ARG A 77 -23.32 10.09 -5.21
C ARG A 77 -22.42 11.29 -5.55
N PHE A 78 -21.65 11.74 -4.57
CA PHE A 78 -20.56 12.70 -4.65
C PHE A 78 -19.41 12.18 -3.76
N SER A 79 -18.19 12.71 -3.91
CA SER A 79 -17.07 12.20 -3.13
C SER A 79 -16.98 12.76 -1.71
N ASN A 80 -16.20 12.12 -0.85
CA ASN A 80 -15.52 12.75 0.27
C ASN A 80 -14.28 13.50 -0.21
N ASN A 81 -13.49 14.09 0.71
CA ASN A 81 -12.25 14.76 0.34
C ASN A 81 -11.27 13.77 -0.28
N MET A 82 -10.66 14.15 -1.37
CA MET A 82 -9.63 13.42 -2.10
C MET A 82 -8.34 14.23 -2.11
N TYR A 83 -7.20 13.57 -1.91
CA TYR A 83 -5.89 14.20 -1.77
C TYR A 83 -4.91 13.73 -2.86
N PRO A 84 -5.08 14.19 -4.11
CA PRO A 84 -4.14 13.87 -5.19
C PRO A 84 -2.79 14.60 -5.06
N HIS A 85 -2.66 15.51 -4.11
CA HIS A 85 -1.51 16.41 -3.97
C HIS A 85 -0.87 16.87 -5.31
N PRO A 86 -0.42 18.12 -5.39
CA PRO A 86 -0.44 19.12 -4.32
C PRO A 86 -1.84 19.62 -3.97
N LEU A 87 -2.86 19.37 -4.78
CA LEU A 87 -4.24 19.77 -4.54
C LEU A 87 -4.98 18.78 -3.62
N ALA A 88 -5.99 19.31 -2.92
CA ALA A 88 -7.07 18.55 -2.35
C ALA A 88 -8.36 18.93 -3.07
N VAL A 89 -9.22 17.94 -3.36
CA VAL A 89 -10.46 18.17 -4.13
C VAL A 89 -11.63 17.41 -3.54
N ARG A 90 -12.84 17.87 -3.83
CA ARG A 90 -14.08 17.16 -3.46
C ARG A 90 -15.16 17.39 -4.50
N ALA A 91 -15.75 16.31 -5.01
CA ALA A 91 -16.95 16.41 -5.84
C ALA A 91 -18.17 16.72 -4.97
N MET A 92 -18.90 17.76 -5.35
CA MET A 92 -20.08 18.27 -4.66
C MET A 92 -21.19 18.59 -5.67
N PRO A 93 -22.45 18.78 -5.23
CA PRO A 93 -23.51 19.19 -6.16
C PRO A 93 -23.21 20.47 -6.95
N GLU A 94 -22.49 21.42 -6.37
CA GLU A 94 -22.16 22.70 -7.01
C GLU A 94 -21.02 22.58 -8.06
N GLY A 95 -20.28 21.47 -8.05
CA GLY A 95 -19.12 21.20 -8.90
C GLY A 95 -17.94 20.60 -8.13
N LEU A 96 -16.74 20.74 -8.66
CA LEU A 96 -15.51 20.27 -8.02
C LEU A 96 -14.94 21.38 -7.13
N ARG A 97 -14.89 21.15 -5.82
CA ARG A 97 -14.15 21.98 -4.87
C ARG A 97 -12.66 21.75 -5.03
N VAL A 98 -11.89 22.83 -5.00
CA VAL A 98 -10.43 22.82 -5.15
C VAL A 98 -9.81 23.58 -3.99
N TYR A 99 -8.76 23.02 -3.41
CA TYR A 99 -8.01 23.58 -2.29
C TYR A 99 -6.53 23.20 -2.37
N TYR A 100 -5.64 24.13 -2.02
CA TYR A 100 -4.22 23.83 -1.83
C TYR A 100 -3.87 23.83 -0.33
N PRO A 101 -3.63 22.65 0.27
CA PRO A 101 -3.31 22.55 1.69
C PRO A 101 -1.88 22.98 2.03
N GLY A 102 -0.95 22.96 1.08
CA GLY A 102 0.49 23.07 1.33
C GLY A 102 0.95 24.30 2.13
N ASN A 103 0.27 25.44 1.95
CA ASN A 103 0.59 26.66 2.71
C ASN A 103 -0.05 26.71 4.12
N ASN A 104 -0.90 25.73 4.45
CA ASN A 104 -1.63 25.65 5.72
C ASN A 104 -1.33 24.36 6.49
N ILE A 105 -0.26 23.65 6.12
CA ILE A 105 0.18 22.48 6.88
C ILE A 105 0.66 22.96 8.25
N THR A 106 0.09 22.35 9.28
CA THR A 106 0.47 22.56 10.68
C THR A 106 0.95 21.27 11.30
N ALA A 107 1.82 21.38 12.29
CA ALA A 107 2.25 20.23 13.07
C ALA A 107 2.06 20.49 14.56
N SER A 108 1.80 19.44 15.29
CA SER A 108 1.82 19.37 16.75
C SER A 108 2.76 18.26 17.20
N ALA A 109 2.82 17.99 18.49
CA ALA A 109 3.69 16.91 18.98
C ALA A 109 3.39 15.54 18.36
N ASN A 110 2.13 15.27 17.99
CA ASN A 110 1.67 13.95 17.54
C ASN A 110 0.82 13.97 16.26
N ALA A 111 0.73 15.10 15.57
CA ALA A 111 -0.04 15.20 14.33
C ALA A 111 0.58 16.18 13.34
N ILE A 112 0.54 15.81 12.06
CA ILE A 112 0.82 16.65 10.89
C ILE A 112 -0.51 16.82 10.18
N MET A 113 -1.02 18.05 10.06
CA MET A 113 -2.35 18.35 9.54
C MET A 113 -2.26 19.20 8.28
N GLY A 114 -2.83 18.69 7.18
CA GLY A 114 -2.94 19.37 5.89
C GLY A 114 -4.26 19.03 5.21
N SER A 115 -5.29 18.71 6.01
CA SER A 115 -6.62 18.36 5.49
C SER A 115 -7.35 19.60 4.97
N MET A 116 -8.19 19.38 3.98
CA MET A 116 -9.13 20.41 3.51
C MET A 116 -10.14 20.70 4.62
N PRO A 117 -10.26 21.97 5.08
CA PRO A 117 -11.19 22.33 6.14
C PRO A 117 -12.64 21.96 5.79
N GLY A 118 -13.41 21.53 6.78
CA GLY A 118 -14.81 21.21 6.61
C GLY A 118 -15.61 22.40 6.07
N GLY A 119 -16.27 22.19 4.93
CA GLY A 119 -17.09 23.21 4.28
C GLY A 119 -16.34 24.25 3.45
N TYR A 120 -15.02 24.32 3.50
CA TYR A 120 -14.21 25.30 2.78
C TYR A 120 -13.42 24.66 1.64
N ALA A 121 -13.47 25.34 0.50
CA ALA A 121 -12.54 25.21 -0.61
C ALA A 121 -12.06 26.60 -0.95
N ASP A 122 -10.98 26.72 -1.71
CA ASP A 122 -10.61 28.03 -2.23
C ASP A 122 -11.64 28.50 -3.25
N PHE A 123 -12.08 27.57 -4.11
CA PHE A 123 -13.16 27.80 -5.06
C PHE A 123 -13.81 26.47 -5.49
N VAL A 124 -14.94 26.62 -6.19
CA VAL A 124 -15.66 25.51 -6.83
C VAL A 124 -15.66 25.77 -8.34
N VAL A 125 -15.24 24.76 -9.12
CA VAL A 125 -15.39 24.78 -10.58
C VAL A 125 -16.68 24.05 -10.94
N GLY A 126 -17.58 24.75 -11.59
CA GLY A 126 -18.86 24.23 -12.11
C GLY A 126 -19.16 24.83 -13.47
N LEU A 127 -20.44 24.86 -13.85
CA LEU A 127 -20.94 25.47 -15.10
C LEU A 127 -21.93 26.59 -14.79
N SER A 128 -21.99 27.63 -15.64
CA SER A 128 -22.78 28.85 -15.40
C SER A 128 -24.29 28.59 -15.34
N LEU A 129 -24.79 27.63 -16.11
CA LEU A 129 -26.21 27.30 -16.17
C LEU A 129 -26.61 26.17 -15.22
N VAL A 130 -25.67 25.65 -14.44
CA VAL A 130 -25.89 24.55 -13.51
C VAL A 130 -25.69 25.04 -12.08
N GLU A 131 -26.78 25.15 -11.35
CA GLU A 131 -26.73 25.45 -9.93
C GLU A 131 -26.29 24.20 -9.14
N ARG A 132 -26.85 23.04 -9.49
CA ARG A 132 -26.56 21.76 -8.84
C ARG A 132 -26.54 20.62 -9.86
N PHE A 133 -25.45 19.87 -9.87
CA PHE A 133 -25.39 18.59 -10.58
C PHE A 133 -26.18 17.52 -9.81
N GLU A 134 -26.69 16.54 -10.52
CA GLU A 134 -27.41 15.41 -9.92
C GLU A 134 -26.45 14.41 -9.27
N SER A 135 -25.28 14.21 -9.88
CA SER A 135 -24.24 13.30 -9.38
C SER A 135 -22.88 13.64 -9.97
N ALA A 136 -21.84 13.14 -9.31
CA ALA A 136 -20.50 13.02 -9.86
C ALA A 136 -20.08 11.54 -9.78
N VAL A 137 -19.78 10.91 -10.90
CA VAL A 137 -19.51 9.47 -10.98
C VAL A 137 -18.13 9.21 -11.59
N VAL A 138 -17.55 8.05 -11.30
CA VAL A 138 -16.31 7.62 -11.97
C VAL A 138 -16.62 7.35 -13.44
N ASP A 139 -15.98 8.09 -14.34
CA ASP A 139 -16.16 7.94 -15.78
C ASP A 139 -15.01 7.19 -16.44
N ASP A 140 -13.79 7.39 -15.94
CA ASP A 140 -12.60 6.64 -16.30
C ASP A 140 -11.55 6.76 -15.19
N PHE A 141 -10.52 5.91 -15.21
CA PHE A 141 -9.39 6.00 -14.30
C PHE A 141 -8.13 5.41 -14.94
N GLY A 142 -6.99 5.96 -14.57
CA GLY A 142 -5.65 5.37 -14.81
C GLY A 142 -5.09 4.76 -13.53
N ASP A 143 -3.81 4.41 -13.54
CA ASP A 143 -3.17 3.76 -12.39
C ASP A 143 -3.04 4.71 -11.18
N TRP A 144 -2.97 6.05 -11.40
CA TRP A 144 -2.99 7.09 -10.36
C TRP A 144 -3.81 8.32 -10.74
N SER A 145 -4.80 8.16 -11.61
CA SER A 145 -5.71 9.23 -12.03
C SER A 145 -7.15 8.77 -12.00
N VAL A 146 -8.09 9.71 -11.92
CA VAL A 146 -9.53 9.47 -12.03
C VAL A 146 -10.20 10.61 -12.79
N SER A 147 -11.19 10.27 -13.60
CA SER A 147 -12.11 11.21 -14.26
C SER A 147 -13.45 11.19 -13.55
N ALA A 148 -13.87 12.32 -12.96
CA ALA A 148 -15.16 12.49 -12.35
C ALA A 148 -16.12 13.15 -13.34
N LEU A 149 -17.23 12.49 -13.69
CA LEU A 149 -18.27 13.00 -14.56
C LEU A 149 -19.42 13.57 -13.73
N PHE A 150 -19.51 14.89 -13.71
CA PHE A 150 -20.65 15.63 -13.19
C PHE A 150 -21.73 15.70 -14.25
N ARG A 151 -22.99 15.44 -13.89
CA ARG A 151 -24.07 15.40 -14.87
C ARG A 151 -25.39 15.98 -14.32
N THR A 152 -26.13 16.56 -15.26
CA THR A 152 -27.58 16.79 -15.19
C THR A 152 -28.22 16.06 -16.36
N ASN A 153 -29.53 16.19 -16.54
CA ASN A 153 -30.21 15.60 -17.71
C ASN A 153 -29.69 16.08 -19.09
N SER A 154 -29.11 17.29 -19.15
CA SER A 154 -28.75 17.92 -20.45
C SER A 154 -27.29 18.41 -20.49
N THR A 155 -26.59 18.40 -19.37
CA THR A 155 -25.28 19.05 -19.23
C THR A 155 -24.28 18.12 -18.51
N THR A 156 -23.06 18.09 -19.01
CA THR A 156 -22.01 17.32 -18.38
C THR A 156 -20.72 18.13 -18.20
N MET A 157 -20.01 17.88 -17.12
CA MET A 157 -18.66 18.36 -16.88
C MET A 157 -17.79 17.20 -16.39
N ARG A 158 -16.72 16.90 -17.10
CA ARG A 158 -15.72 15.89 -16.72
C ARG A 158 -14.52 16.60 -16.13
N ALA A 159 -14.11 16.23 -14.92
CA ALA A 159 -12.89 16.67 -14.27
C ALA A 159 -11.87 15.54 -14.26
N ASN A 160 -10.69 15.73 -14.87
CA ASN A 160 -9.58 14.80 -14.77
C ASN A 160 -8.67 15.21 -13.63
N ILE A 161 -8.49 14.33 -12.67
CA ILE A 161 -7.76 14.53 -11.43
C ILE A 161 -6.63 13.50 -11.38
N VAL A 162 -5.39 13.96 -11.24
CA VAL A 162 -4.19 13.11 -11.32
C VAL A 162 -3.32 13.36 -10.11
N MET A 163 -2.95 12.30 -9.39
CA MET A 163 -2.03 12.43 -8.26
C MET A 163 -0.68 12.95 -8.74
N GLY A 164 -0.13 13.93 -8.02
CA GLY A 164 1.11 14.63 -8.41
C GLY A 164 0.91 15.77 -9.41
N SER A 165 -0.28 15.93 -10.01
CA SER A 165 -0.52 17.05 -10.93
C SER A 165 -0.94 18.31 -10.19
N PRO A 166 -0.30 19.47 -10.44
CA PRO A 166 -0.82 20.74 -9.95
C PRO A 166 -2.07 21.21 -10.72
N PHE A 167 -2.41 20.56 -11.83
CA PHE A 167 -3.57 20.86 -12.64
C PHE A 167 -4.75 19.94 -12.33
N VAL A 168 -5.97 20.51 -12.41
CA VAL A 168 -7.20 19.79 -12.71
C VAL A 168 -7.69 20.27 -14.05
N THR A 169 -7.95 19.36 -14.98
CA THR A 169 -8.39 19.69 -16.34
C THR A 169 -9.83 19.27 -16.55
N PHE A 170 -10.57 20.09 -17.30
CA PHE A 170 -12.01 19.92 -17.50
C PHE A 170 -12.36 19.84 -18.97
N THR A 171 -13.34 19.00 -19.28
CA THR A 171 -14.12 19.07 -20.54
C THR A 171 -15.59 19.13 -20.18
N PHE A 172 -16.40 19.80 -21.01
CA PHE A 172 -17.82 20.00 -20.69
C PHE A 172 -18.69 20.03 -21.96
N ASN A 173 -19.96 19.76 -21.74
CA ASN A 173 -20.99 19.88 -22.77
C ASN A 173 -22.19 20.59 -22.14
N GLY A 174 -22.58 21.73 -22.74
CA GLY A 174 -23.60 22.63 -22.20
C GLY A 174 -23.06 23.57 -21.11
N GLY A 175 -23.39 24.85 -21.23
CA GLY A 175 -22.87 25.89 -20.31
C GLY A 175 -21.43 26.31 -20.60
N ILE A 176 -20.92 27.19 -19.78
CA ILE A 176 -19.53 27.68 -19.75
C ILE A 176 -18.94 27.53 -18.34
N PRO A 177 -17.63 27.39 -18.18
CA PRO A 177 -17.01 27.29 -16.88
C PRO A 177 -17.38 28.43 -15.94
N ALA A 178 -17.72 28.10 -14.71
CA ALA A 178 -18.02 29.05 -13.63
C ALA A 178 -17.15 28.70 -12.41
N ILE A 179 -16.38 29.66 -11.94
CA ILE A 179 -15.54 29.56 -10.76
C ILE A 179 -16.20 30.35 -9.65
N ARG A 180 -16.63 29.66 -8.58
CA ARG A 180 -17.29 30.25 -7.42
C ARG A 180 -16.33 30.24 -6.22
N PHE A 181 -15.94 31.41 -5.74
CA PHE A 181 -15.04 31.57 -4.61
C PHE A 181 -15.78 31.41 -3.28
N ALA A 182 -15.18 30.71 -2.34
CA ALA A 182 -15.83 30.34 -1.08
C ALA A 182 -16.00 31.52 -0.11
N ASN A 183 -15.15 32.53 -0.19
CA ASN A 183 -15.21 33.70 0.67
C ASN A 183 -16.14 34.78 0.09
N ALA A 184 -16.75 35.58 0.99
CA ALA A 184 -17.60 36.72 0.60
C ALA A 184 -16.84 37.78 -0.21
N ASN A 185 -15.52 37.75 -0.25
CA ASN A 185 -14.69 38.70 -0.99
C ASN A 185 -14.26 38.08 -2.33
N ALA A 186 -14.29 38.89 -3.38
CA ALA A 186 -13.72 38.54 -4.69
C ALA A 186 -12.22 38.22 -4.53
N PRO A 187 -11.70 37.28 -5.36
CA PRO A 187 -10.26 37.00 -5.37
C PRO A 187 -9.48 38.22 -5.89
N LYS A 188 -8.25 38.37 -5.43
CA LYS A 188 -7.36 39.37 -6.00
C LYS A 188 -6.85 38.88 -7.36
N ILE A 189 -7.13 39.62 -8.42
CA ILE A 189 -6.53 39.35 -9.74
C ILE A 189 -5.07 39.83 -9.70
N ILE A 190 -4.15 38.93 -10.00
CA ILE A 190 -2.70 39.20 -10.04
C ILE A 190 -2.26 39.49 -11.46
N ALA A 191 -2.82 38.78 -12.46
CA ALA A 191 -2.55 38.98 -13.87
C ALA A 191 -3.74 38.59 -14.73
N GLY A 192 -3.85 39.21 -15.90
CA GLY A 192 -4.96 39.04 -16.84
C GLY A 192 -6.11 40.03 -16.58
N ASP A 193 -7.00 40.11 -17.55
CA ASP A 193 -8.19 40.98 -17.59
C ASP A 193 -9.35 40.24 -18.27
N GLU A 194 -10.44 40.96 -18.53
CA GLU A 194 -11.66 40.39 -19.18
C GLU A 194 -11.43 39.79 -20.57
N LYS A 195 -10.35 40.20 -21.28
CA LYS A 195 -9.99 39.75 -22.63
C LYS A 195 -8.87 38.73 -22.66
N SER A 196 -8.29 38.44 -21.52
CA SER A 196 -7.18 37.52 -21.38
C SER A 196 -7.71 36.07 -21.38
N ALA A 197 -7.06 35.14 -22.07
CA ALA A 197 -7.40 33.71 -21.96
C ALA A 197 -7.03 33.15 -20.58
N THR A 198 -6.07 33.75 -19.89
CA THR A 198 -5.56 33.32 -18.59
C THR A 198 -5.84 34.39 -17.55
N LEU A 199 -6.37 33.99 -16.40
CA LEU A 199 -6.38 34.80 -15.18
C LEU A 199 -5.52 34.14 -14.11
N ILE A 200 -4.73 34.95 -13.39
CA ILE A 200 -4.03 34.54 -12.18
C ILE A 200 -4.71 35.21 -11.00
N VAL A 201 -5.15 34.37 -10.07
CA VAL A 201 -5.88 34.81 -8.89
C VAL A 201 -5.12 34.44 -7.61
N ALA A 202 -5.16 35.34 -6.62
CA ALA A 202 -4.66 35.06 -5.27
C ALA A 202 -5.82 34.93 -4.30
N ILE A 203 -5.74 33.87 -3.45
CA ILE A 203 -6.65 33.61 -2.34
C ILE A 203 -5.79 33.47 -1.08
N GLY A 204 -5.72 34.54 -0.28
CA GLY A 204 -4.73 34.64 0.78
C GLY A 204 -3.29 34.57 0.22
N ASN A 205 -2.54 33.57 0.67
CA ASN A 205 -1.16 33.31 0.22
C ASN A 205 -1.06 32.19 -0.84
N ARG A 206 -2.17 31.79 -1.47
CA ARG A 206 -2.22 30.77 -2.52
C ARG A 206 -2.49 31.42 -3.86
N TYR A 207 -1.80 30.96 -4.90
CA TYR A 207 -1.91 31.45 -6.26
C TYR A 207 -2.48 30.38 -7.17
N TYR A 208 -3.45 30.77 -8.03
CA TYR A 208 -4.07 29.84 -8.98
C TYR A 208 -4.09 30.44 -10.38
N GLY A 209 -3.76 29.61 -11.36
CA GLY A 209 -4.00 29.90 -12.76
C GLY A 209 -5.38 29.35 -13.18
N LEU A 210 -6.17 30.19 -13.81
CA LEU A 210 -7.43 29.86 -14.47
C LEU A 210 -7.20 29.99 -15.97
N PHE A 211 -7.17 28.86 -16.69
CA PHE A 211 -6.74 28.81 -18.09
C PHE A 211 -7.93 28.47 -18.98
N ALA A 212 -8.49 29.46 -19.64
CA ALA A 212 -9.51 29.31 -20.66
C ALA A 212 -8.85 29.21 -22.05
N PRO A 213 -9.54 28.66 -23.05
CA PRO A 213 -9.05 28.59 -24.41
C PRO A 213 -8.74 29.95 -25.03
N ALA A 214 -7.87 29.99 -26.04
CA ALA A 214 -7.56 31.23 -26.78
C ALA A 214 -8.83 31.88 -27.37
N GLY A 215 -8.94 33.20 -27.18
CA GLY A 215 -10.10 33.98 -27.61
C GLY A 215 -11.25 34.01 -26.61
N SER A 216 -11.09 33.39 -25.44
CA SER A 216 -12.06 33.44 -24.35
C SER A 216 -12.20 34.85 -23.75
N LYS A 217 -13.35 35.10 -23.09
CA LYS A 217 -13.62 36.31 -22.34
C LYS A 217 -14.11 35.98 -20.93
N TRP A 218 -13.67 36.74 -19.96
CA TRP A 218 -14.09 36.59 -18.57
C TRP A 218 -15.19 37.60 -18.24
N ASN A 219 -16.17 37.14 -17.47
CA ASN A 219 -17.21 37.98 -16.88
C ASN A 219 -17.14 37.83 -15.36
N GLY A 220 -17.55 38.88 -14.63
CA GLY A 220 -17.61 38.87 -13.18
C GLY A 220 -16.29 39.20 -12.48
N ILE A 221 -15.33 39.81 -13.16
CA ILE A 221 -14.10 40.33 -12.50
C ILE A 221 -14.50 41.32 -11.42
N GLY A 222 -13.93 41.16 -10.19
CA GLY A 222 -14.31 41.90 -9.02
C GLY A 222 -15.48 41.31 -8.22
N SER A 223 -16.08 40.19 -8.68
CA SER A 223 -17.13 39.47 -7.95
C SER A 223 -16.63 38.11 -7.43
N THR A 224 -17.47 37.46 -6.63
CA THR A 224 -17.20 36.10 -6.10
C THR A 224 -17.50 34.98 -7.11
N VAL A 225 -17.95 35.32 -8.31
CA VAL A 225 -18.23 34.35 -9.38
C VAL A 225 -17.61 34.85 -10.67
N LEU A 226 -16.66 34.10 -11.20
CA LEU A 226 -16.10 34.32 -12.54
C LEU A 226 -16.70 33.30 -13.51
N THR A 227 -17.02 33.74 -14.73
CA THR A 227 -17.40 32.82 -15.83
C THR A 227 -16.50 33.07 -17.03
N ALA A 228 -16.13 32.00 -17.72
CA ALA A 228 -15.34 32.08 -18.95
C ALA A 228 -16.19 31.74 -20.16
N ASP A 229 -16.46 32.75 -20.99
CA ASP A 229 -16.94 32.49 -22.36
C ASP A 229 -15.79 31.92 -23.17
N THR A 230 -15.84 30.65 -23.47
CA THR A 230 -14.72 29.86 -24.05
C THR A 230 -14.68 29.94 -25.58
N ASN A 231 -15.36 30.89 -26.20
CA ASN A 231 -15.40 31.05 -27.66
C ASN A 231 -15.80 29.76 -28.38
N GLY A 232 -16.82 29.08 -27.85
CA GLY A 232 -17.33 27.80 -28.40
C GLY A 232 -16.50 26.57 -28.18
N LYS A 233 -15.37 26.67 -27.47
CA LYS A 233 -14.54 25.52 -27.10
C LYS A 233 -15.05 24.91 -25.80
N ASN A 234 -14.76 23.61 -25.60
CA ASN A 234 -15.36 22.81 -24.52
C ASN A 234 -14.29 22.24 -23.51
N TYR A 235 -13.22 22.96 -23.30
CA TYR A 235 -12.19 22.58 -22.35
C TYR A 235 -11.72 23.78 -21.54
N PHE A 236 -11.13 23.48 -20.36
CA PHE A 236 -10.68 24.45 -19.38
C PHE A 236 -9.71 23.77 -18.43
N SER A 237 -8.81 24.52 -17.81
CA SER A 237 -7.99 23.98 -16.72
C SER A 237 -7.77 24.98 -15.60
N VAL A 238 -7.54 24.46 -14.39
CA VAL A 238 -7.08 25.23 -13.25
C VAL A 238 -5.80 24.61 -12.70
N ALA A 239 -4.90 25.43 -12.17
CA ALA A 239 -3.71 24.92 -11.51
C ALA A 239 -3.38 25.74 -10.25
N VAL A 240 -2.85 25.07 -9.21
CA VAL A 240 -2.13 25.78 -8.16
C VAL A 240 -0.74 26.12 -8.66
N LEU A 241 -0.31 27.37 -8.42
CA LEU A 241 1.01 27.87 -8.80
C LEU A 241 1.93 27.85 -7.55
N PRO A 242 3.22 27.47 -7.69
CA PRO A 242 4.16 27.52 -6.57
C PRO A 242 4.37 28.95 -6.05
N ASP A 243 4.36 29.91 -6.96
CA ASP A 243 4.51 31.35 -6.69
C ASP A 243 3.78 32.16 -7.78
N ASN A 244 3.91 33.50 -7.73
CA ASN A 244 3.31 34.42 -8.70
C ASN A 244 4.34 35.12 -9.60
N SER A 245 5.53 34.54 -9.78
CA SER A 245 6.54 35.06 -10.68
C SER A 245 6.11 35.00 -12.14
N ALA A 246 6.62 35.87 -12.97
CA ALA A 246 6.34 35.89 -14.41
C ALA A 246 6.83 34.60 -15.08
N GLU A 247 7.93 34.04 -14.61
CA GLU A 247 8.49 32.78 -15.06
C GLU A 247 7.54 31.61 -14.79
N THR A 248 7.02 31.50 -13.57
CA THR A 248 6.04 30.48 -13.18
C THR A 248 4.75 30.62 -13.99
N LEU A 249 4.25 31.84 -14.16
CA LEU A 249 3.06 32.09 -14.97
C LEU A 249 3.23 31.62 -16.42
N SER A 250 4.33 32.04 -17.05
CA SER A 250 4.67 31.66 -18.43
C SER A 250 4.82 30.15 -18.57
N LEU A 251 5.49 29.51 -17.61
CA LEU A 251 5.65 28.06 -17.58
C LEU A 251 4.31 27.33 -17.52
N PHE A 252 3.45 27.67 -16.58
CA PHE A 252 2.17 26.98 -16.38
C PHE A 252 1.23 27.22 -17.57
N GLN A 253 1.19 28.44 -18.12
CA GLN A 253 0.38 28.76 -19.28
C GLN A 253 0.75 27.89 -20.51
N LYS A 254 2.03 27.61 -20.68
CA LYS A 254 2.56 26.77 -21.80
C LYS A 254 1.98 25.35 -21.79
N TYR A 255 1.71 24.77 -20.62
CA TYR A 255 1.23 23.42 -20.46
C TYR A 255 -0.25 23.29 -20.11
N ALA A 256 -0.96 24.42 -19.93
CA ALA A 256 -2.32 24.48 -19.40
C ALA A 256 -3.37 23.70 -20.21
N HIS A 257 -3.15 23.56 -21.52
CA HIS A 257 -4.08 22.91 -22.43
C HIS A 257 -3.62 21.53 -22.92
N THR A 258 -2.63 20.95 -22.25
CA THR A 258 -2.25 19.55 -22.43
C THR A 258 -2.83 18.74 -21.28
N HIS A 259 -3.94 18.08 -21.55
CA HIS A 259 -4.68 17.31 -20.53
C HIS A 259 -4.14 15.90 -20.43
N ILE A 260 -3.92 15.42 -19.22
CA ILE A 260 -3.61 14.02 -18.96
C ILE A 260 -4.92 13.23 -19.12
N THR A 261 -4.93 12.25 -20.01
CA THR A 261 -6.11 11.41 -20.29
C THR A 261 -6.01 10.04 -19.65
N ASN A 262 -4.80 9.54 -19.39
CA ASN A 262 -4.56 8.27 -18.74
C ASN A 262 -3.18 8.27 -18.07
N THR A 263 -2.99 7.36 -17.11
CA THR A 263 -1.72 7.15 -16.40
C THR A 263 -1.41 5.66 -16.35
N VAL A 264 -0.17 5.28 -16.69
CA VAL A 264 0.23 3.88 -16.80
C VAL A 264 1.56 3.65 -16.11
N VAL A 265 1.62 2.70 -15.16
CA VAL A 265 2.85 2.25 -14.52
C VAL A 265 3.37 0.97 -15.16
N GLN A 266 4.68 0.88 -15.31
CA GLN A 266 5.40 -0.31 -15.74
C GLN A 266 6.56 -0.55 -14.79
N TRP A 267 6.85 -1.80 -14.44
CA TRP A 267 7.98 -2.13 -13.56
C TRP A 267 8.76 -3.34 -14.07
N VAL A 268 10.00 -3.42 -13.61
CA VAL A 268 10.88 -4.57 -13.81
C VAL A 268 11.81 -4.72 -12.62
N TYR A 269 12.00 -5.94 -12.15
CA TYR A 269 13.05 -6.29 -11.20
C TYR A 269 14.31 -6.69 -11.97
N ASP A 270 15.38 -5.90 -11.86
CA ASP A 270 16.72 -6.21 -12.37
C ASP A 270 17.49 -6.95 -11.28
N GLN A 271 17.43 -8.28 -11.31
CA GLN A 271 18.04 -9.14 -10.31
C GLN A 271 19.56 -8.95 -10.22
N GLU A 272 20.26 -8.79 -11.36
CA GLU A 272 21.72 -8.61 -11.39
C GLU A 272 22.18 -7.34 -10.67
N LYS A 273 21.34 -6.28 -10.71
CA LYS A 273 21.61 -5.02 -10.04
C LYS A 273 20.91 -4.89 -8.68
N CYS A 274 20.06 -5.83 -8.34
CA CYS A 274 19.21 -5.77 -7.14
C CYS A 274 18.33 -4.50 -7.10
N ILE A 275 17.73 -4.12 -8.24
CA ILE A 275 16.99 -2.86 -8.40
C ILE A 275 15.60 -3.14 -8.95
N VAL A 276 14.60 -2.49 -8.37
CA VAL A 276 13.27 -2.33 -8.96
C VAL A 276 13.25 -1.01 -9.73
N ARG A 277 13.06 -1.10 -11.04
CA ARG A 277 12.86 0.07 -11.91
C ARG A 277 11.39 0.21 -12.20
N THR A 278 10.83 1.40 -11.93
CA THR A 278 9.42 1.73 -12.18
C THR A 278 9.33 2.93 -13.11
N ARG A 279 8.61 2.78 -14.21
CA ARG A 279 8.34 3.81 -15.21
C ARG A 279 6.91 4.27 -15.10
N PHE A 280 6.70 5.58 -14.99
CA PHE A 280 5.42 6.25 -14.88
C PHE A 280 5.16 7.04 -16.16
N LEU A 281 4.09 6.72 -16.89
CA LEU A 281 3.74 7.32 -18.17
C LEU A 281 2.46 8.13 -18.07
N PHE A 282 2.48 9.31 -18.66
CA PHE A 282 1.30 10.17 -18.85
C PHE A 282 0.86 10.10 -20.32
N GLU A 283 -0.32 9.59 -20.56
CA GLU A 283 -0.98 9.74 -21.86
C GLU A 283 -1.70 11.09 -21.88
N THR A 284 -1.50 11.84 -22.95
CA THR A 284 -1.93 13.24 -23.00
C THR A 284 -2.72 13.54 -24.27
N LYS A 285 -3.65 14.49 -24.14
CA LYS A 285 -4.35 15.13 -25.26
C LYS A 285 -4.11 16.62 -25.22
N ARG A 286 -3.46 17.13 -26.27
CA ARG A 286 -3.26 18.55 -26.47
C ARG A 286 -4.48 19.18 -27.13
N TYR A 287 -4.99 20.24 -26.56
CA TYR A 287 -6.08 21.05 -27.10
C TYR A 287 -5.57 22.34 -27.77
N GLU A 288 -4.54 22.98 -27.18
CA GLU A 288 -3.85 24.18 -27.70
C GLU A 288 -2.34 24.13 -27.37
N GLY A 289 -1.58 25.02 -27.99
CA GLY A 289 -0.13 25.13 -27.80
C GLY A 289 0.67 24.09 -28.60
N SER A 290 1.94 23.97 -28.27
CA SER A 290 2.90 23.06 -28.94
C SER A 290 3.35 21.89 -28.07
N GLU A 291 3.06 21.92 -26.77
CA GLU A 291 3.60 20.97 -25.80
C GLU A 291 2.74 19.73 -25.64
N ASP A 292 3.37 18.56 -25.69
CA ASP A 292 2.74 17.28 -25.35
C ASP A 292 3.13 16.79 -23.95
N ALA A 293 4.12 17.46 -23.31
CA ALA A 293 4.53 17.21 -21.95
C ALA A 293 3.54 17.85 -20.94
N VAL A 294 3.64 17.43 -19.69
CA VAL A 294 2.87 17.94 -18.56
C VAL A 294 3.76 18.30 -17.39
N ILE A 295 3.28 19.16 -16.51
CA ILE A 295 3.91 19.48 -15.23
C ILE A 295 3.38 18.50 -14.18
N PHE A 296 4.29 17.91 -13.40
CA PHE A 296 3.95 17.02 -12.28
C PHE A 296 4.92 17.21 -11.11
N ALA A 297 4.47 16.88 -9.91
CA ALA A 297 5.22 17.02 -8.67
C ALA A 297 5.46 15.65 -8.03
N LEU A 298 6.70 15.31 -7.79
CA LEU A 298 7.16 14.03 -7.25
C LEU A 298 7.25 14.09 -5.73
N TYR A 299 6.77 13.05 -5.07
CA TYR A 299 6.98 12.86 -3.63
C TYR A 299 8.44 12.51 -3.29
N PRO A 300 8.87 12.62 -2.01
CA PRO A 300 10.22 12.27 -1.56
C PRO A 300 10.72 10.92 -2.05
N HIS A 301 9.96 9.85 -1.88
CA HIS A 301 10.36 8.50 -2.33
C HIS A 301 10.59 8.40 -3.86
N GLN A 302 10.00 9.32 -4.63
CA GLN A 302 10.19 9.36 -6.08
C GLN A 302 11.38 10.24 -6.47
N TRP A 303 11.44 11.50 -5.98
CA TRP A 303 12.50 12.40 -6.42
C TRP A 303 13.89 12.05 -5.85
N LEU A 304 13.98 11.30 -4.75
CA LEU A 304 15.24 10.73 -4.27
C LEU A 304 15.76 9.60 -5.17
N ASN A 305 14.88 8.89 -5.85
CA ASN A 305 15.18 7.68 -6.61
C ASN A 305 15.04 7.86 -8.13
N THR A 306 14.99 9.10 -8.63
CA THR A 306 14.88 9.39 -10.06
C THR A 306 16.07 10.15 -10.60
N LYS A 307 16.38 9.93 -11.88
CA LYS A 307 17.32 10.73 -12.68
C LYS A 307 16.60 11.79 -13.53
N THR A 308 15.27 11.87 -13.43
CA THR A 308 14.48 12.87 -14.14
C THR A 308 14.89 14.27 -13.71
N LYS A 309 15.09 15.17 -14.67
CA LYS A 309 15.46 16.56 -14.39
C LYS A 309 14.31 17.27 -13.63
N LEU A 310 14.63 17.76 -12.46
CA LEU A 310 13.72 18.56 -11.63
C LEU A 310 13.87 20.04 -11.95
N THR A 311 12.80 20.80 -11.74
CA THR A 311 12.83 22.27 -11.76
C THR A 311 13.11 22.81 -10.34
N ASP A 312 13.24 24.12 -10.19
CA ASP A 312 13.39 24.75 -8.87
C ASP A 312 12.04 24.89 -8.12
N ASN A 313 10.91 24.65 -8.81
CA ASN A 313 9.58 24.74 -8.24
C ASN A 313 9.30 23.57 -7.30
N THR A 314 8.60 23.87 -6.20
CA THR A 314 8.23 22.87 -5.18
C THR A 314 6.82 23.12 -4.66
N TYR A 315 6.23 22.07 -4.07
CA TYR A 315 5.00 22.14 -3.29
C TYR A 315 5.19 21.48 -1.94
N ASN A 316 4.51 21.98 -0.92
CA ASN A 316 4.44 21.30 0.37
C ASN A 316 3.28 20.31 0.40
N SER A 317 3.51 19.17 1.05
CA SER A 317 2.49 18.16 1.36
C SER A 317 2.69 17.62 2.77
N VAL A 318 1.71 16.92 3.29
CA VAL A 318 1.82 16.22 4.60
C VAL A 318 2.89 15.11 4.60
N ARG A 319 3.43 14.78 3.42
CA ARG A 319 4.52 13.81 3.20
C ARG A 319 5.86 14.51 2.90
N GLY A 320 5.99 15.77 3.24
CA GLY A 320 7.18 16.58 2.96
C GLY A 320 7.08 17.31 1.61
N THR A 321 8.20 17.88 1.19
CA THR A 321 8.30 18.71 -0.02
C THR A 321 8.24 17.86 -1.27
N MET A 322 7.32 18.19 -2.17
CA MET A 322 7.25 17.67 -3.52
C MET A 322 8.09 18.53 -4.46
N LYS A 323 8.81 17.91 -5.39
CA LYS A 323 9.63 18.60 -6.40
C LYS A 323 9.02 18.46 -7.78
N VAL A 324 9.02 19.56 -8.53
CA VAL A 324 8.35 19.63 -9.85
C VAL A 324 9.27 19.13 -10.95
N ALA A 325 8.69 18.40 -11.88
CA ALA A 325 9.32 17.99 -13.14
C ALA A 325 8.37 18.22 -14.31
N ILE A 326 8.91 18.16 -15.52
CA ILE A 326 8.16 18.35 -16.77
C ILE A 326 8.52 17.20 -17.72
N GLY A 327 7.52 16.54 -18.26
CA GLY A 327 7.73 15.42 -19.16
C GLY A 327 6.44 14.68 -19.49
N ARG A 328 6.57 13.60 -20.25
CA ARG A 328 5.50 12.62 -20.49
C ARG A 328 5.68 11.36 -19.65
N GLU A 329 6.80 11.26 -18.94
CA GLU A 329 7.15 10.12 -18.11
C GLU A 329 8.26 10.49 -17.12
N PHE A 330 8.40 9.65 -16.10
CA PHE A 330 9.59 9.60 -15.27
C PHE A 330 9.85 8.16 -14.83
N THR A 331 11.07 7.90 -14.35
CA THR A 331 11.47 6.56 -13.89
C THR A 331 12.11 6.67 -12.53
N THR A 332 11.78 5.74 -11.63
CA THR A 332 12.48 5.55 -10.35
C THR A 332 13.28 4.25 -10.37
N GLU A 333 14.40 4.22 -9.64
CA GLU A 333 15.23 3.04 -9.41
C GLU A 333 15.43 2.87 -7.90
N MET A 334 14.83 1.83 -7.31
CA MET A 334 14.87 1.55 -5.87
C MET A 334 15.60 0.25 -5.61
N VAL A 335 16.48 0.24 -4.60
CA VAL A 335 17.23 -0.95 -4.22
C VAL A 335 16.32 -1.93 -3.48
N TYR A 336 16.23 -3.15 -3.98
CA TYR A 336 15.51 -4.22 -3.30
C TYR A 336 16.26 -4.66 -2.03
N PRO A 337 15.62 -4.70 -0.86
CA PRO A 337 16.31 -4.95 0.41
C PRO A 337 16.79 -6.40 0.60
N GLY A 338 16.39 -7.33 -0.26
CA GLY A 338 16.52 -8.76 -0.01
C GLY A 338 15.52 -9.26 1.04
N VAL A 339 15.14 -10.51 0.95
CA VAL A 339 14.36 -11.22 1.98
C VAL A 339 14.86 -12.64 2.13
N LEU A 340 14.60 -13.27 3.27
CA LEU A 340 14.85 -14.70 3.48
C LEU A 340 13.51 -15.42 3.66
N PRO A 341 13.34 -16.66 3.20
CA PRO A 341 12.13 -17.44 3.49
C PRO A 341 12.09 -17.96 4.93
N VAL A 342 13.24 -18.16 5.53
CA VAL A 342 13.42 -18.67 6.90
C VAL A 342 14.68 -18.03 7.50
N LEU A 343 14.66 -17.78 8.80
CA LEU A 343 15.83 -17.33 9.54
C LEU A 343 16.51 -18.53 10.21
N PRO A 344 17.85 -18.59 10.20
CA PRO A 344 18.55 -19.68 10.87
C PRO A 344 18.40 -19.57 12.40
N VAL A 345 18.23 -20.70 13.05
CA VAL A 345 18.42 -20.81 14.50
C VAL A 345 19.92 -20.94 14.75
N VAL A 346 20.46 -20.05 15.60
CA VAL A 346 21.90 -20.01 15.87
C VAL A 346 22.36 -21.15 16.79
N LYS A 347 23.60 -21.59 16.62
CA LYS A 347 24.14 -22.76 17.33
C LYS A 347 24.10 -22.64 18.85
N ASP A 348 24.31 -21.43 19.38
CA ASP A 348 24.33 -21.16 20.80
C ASP A 348 22.95 -20.87 21.40
N ALA A 349 21.87 -20.97 20.59
CA ALA A 349 20.52 -20.90 21.10
C ALA A 349 20.22 -22.11 22.01
N ASN A 350 19.55 -21.84 23.13
CA ASN A 350 19.11 -22.92 24.02
C ASN A 350 17.96 -23.70 23.35
N THR A 351 18.30 -24.84 22.73
CA THR A 351 17.34 -25.68 21.98
C THR A 351 16.30 -26.32 22.89
N ASP A 352 16.62 -26.61 24.17
CA ASP A 352 15.64 -27.15 25.12
C ASP A 352 14.60 -26.11 25.50
N LEU A 353 15.02 -24.87 25.75
CA LEU A 353 14.13 -23.76 25.97
C LEU A 353 13.23 -23.54 24.73
N MET A 354 13.83 -23.52 23.52
CA MET A 354 13.10 -23.38 22.27
C MET A 354 12.03 -24.47 22.12
N THR A 355 12.42 -25.73 22.37
CA THR A 355 11.51 -26.87 22.33
C THR A 355 10.35 -26.69 23.31
N THR A 356 10.63 -26.28 24.55
CA THR A 356 9.61 -26.02 25.58
C THR A 356 8.64 -24.93 25.15
N LEU A 357 9.14 -23.84 24.52
CA LEU A 357 8.29 -22.75 24.02
C LEU A 357 7.41 -23.19 22.85
N ILE A 358 7.91 -24.06 21.95
CA ILE A 358 7.13 -24.63 20.85
C ILE A 358 6.04 -25.59 21.40
N GLU A 359 6.40 -26.47 22.37
CA GLU A 359 5.45 -27.39 23.01
C GLU A 359 4.30 -26.66 23.68
N ARG A 360 4.55 -25.50 24.28
CA ARG A 360 3.51 -24.65 24.87
C ARG A 360 2.45 -24.29 23.83
N GLU A 361 2.88 -23.92 22.61
CA GLU A 361 1.98 -23.57 21.51
C GLU A 361 1.26 -24.79 20.89
N ILE A 362 1.87 -25.97 20.93
CA ILE A 362 1.23 -27.23 20.52
C ILE A 362 0.07 -27.61 21.46
N LYS A 363 0.26 -27.43 22.77
CA LYS A 363 -0.76 -27.73 23.78
C LYS A 363 -1.99 -26.81 23.70
N ASN A 364 -1.81 -25.60 23.17
CA ASN A 364 -2.92 -24.68 22.94
C ASN A 364 -3.77 -25.19 21.76
N GLN A 365 -5.02 -25.56 22.03
CA GLN A 365 -5.97 -26.00 21.00
C GLN A 365 -6.45 -24.80 20.18
N PRO A 366 -6.10 -24.67 18.90
CA PRO A 366 -6.49 -23.52 18.12
C PRO A 366 -7.93 -23.64 17.63
N ARG A 367 -8.58 -22.50 17.43
CA ARG A 367 -9.75 -22.44 16.55
C ARG A 367 -9.27 -22.48 15.09
N ILE A 368 -9.75 -23.45 14.32
CA ILE A 368 -9.42 -23.59 12.89
C ILE A 368 -10.32 -22.70 12.03
N VAL A 369 -11.43 -22.26 12.57
CA VAL A 369 -12.37 -21.32 11.94
C VAL A 369 -12.46 -20.07 12.80
N GLY A 370 -12.22 -18.92 12.21
CA GLY A 370 -12.34 -17.58 12.76
C GLY A 370 -12.56 -16.59 11.63
N ASP A 371 -12.70 -15.31 11.93
CA ASP A 371 -12.67 -14.31 10.87
C ASP A 371 -11.29 -14.26 10.16
N THR A 372 -11.28 -13.69 8.97
CA THR A 372 -10.09 -13.71 8.12
C THR A 372 -8.88 -12.99 8.71
N TYR A 373 -9.08 -12.04 9.63
CA TYR A 373 -7.96 -11.36 10.30
C TYR A 373 -7.35 -12.22 11.42
N TRP A 374 -8.16 -12.65 12.40
CA TRP A 374 -7.64 -13.37 13.56
C TRP A 374 -7.15 -14.77 13.21
N LEU A 375 -7.84 -15.44 12.26
CA LEU A 375 -7.29 -16.68 11.70
C LEU A 375 -6.02 -16.40 10.88
N GLY A 376 -5.96 -15.30 10.14
CA GLY A 376 -4.77 -14.84 9.43
C GLY A 376 -3.58 -14.69 10.37
N LYS A 377 -3.73 -13.99 11.48
CA LYS A 377 -2.70 -13.87 12.53
C LYS A 377 -2.28 -15.24 13.07
N GLN A 378 -3.23 -16.14 13.29
CA GLN A 378 -2.94 -17.49 13.75
C GLN A 378 -2.16 -18.30 12.69
N LEU A 379 -2.51 -18.18 11.41
CA LEU A 379 -1.75 -18.76 10.29
C LEU A 379 -0.31 -18.21 10.26
N GLY A 380 -0.13 -16.92 10.45
CA GLY A 380 1.19 -16.28 10.56
C GLY A 380 2.04 -16.86 11.69
N LYS A 381 1.43 -17.04 12.88
CA LYS A 381 2.07 -17.69 14.04
C LYS A 381 2.52 -19.12 13.72
N TRP A 382 1.62 -19.94 13.18
CA TRP A 382 1.94 -21.34 12.85
C TRP A 382 3.01 -21.44 11.77
N THR A 383 3.01 -20.52 10.80
CA THR A 383 4.07 -20.44 9.78
C THR A 383 5.45 -20.26 10.43
N SER A 384 5.59 -19.28 11.32
CA SER A 384 6.86 -19.06 12.03
C SER A 384 7.25 -20.25 12.93
N LEU A 385 6.28 -20.86 13.62
CA LEU A 385 6.53 -22.05 14.46
C LEU A 385 6.93 -23.27 13.61
N SER A 386 6.33 -23.49 12.45
CA SER A 386 6.71 -24.54 11.51
C SER A 386 8.18 -24.38 11.06
N GLN A 387 8.56 -23.14 10.71
CA GLN A 387 9.92 -22.80 10.28
C GLN A 387 10.94 -23.04 11.41
N ILE A 388 10.68 -22.51 12.60
CA ILE A 388 11.57 -22.65 13.77
C ILE A 388 11.71 -24.13 14.18
N SER A 389 10.61 -24.90 14.15
CA SER A 389 10.64 -26.33 14.45
C SER A 389 11.55 -27.09 13.48
N ALA A 390 11.47 -26.76 12.18
CA ALA A 390 12.36 -27.35 11.17
C ALA A 390 13.84 -27.00 11.43
N GLU A 391 14.13 -25.74 11.74
CA GLU A 391 15.49 -25.28 12.03
C GLU A 391 16.08 -25.93 13.31
N CYS A 392 15.23 -26.29 14.26
CA CYS A 392 15.61 -27.04 15.47
C CYS A 392 15.69 -28.55 15.25
N GLY A 393 15.46 -29.05 14.03
CA GLY A 393 15.42 -30.49 13.73
C GLY A 393 14.23 -31.23 14.38
N LYS A 394 13.13 -30.51 14.66
CA LYS A 394 11.92 -31.07 15.31
C LYS A 394 10.82 -31.28 14.25
N ASP A 395 11.03 -32.26 13.38
CA ASP A 395 10.15 -32.56 12.25
C ASP A 395 8.70 -32.87 12.68
N ASP A 396 8.49 -33.57 13.79
CA ASP A 396 7.15 -33.87 14.31
C ASP A 396 6.40 -32.57 14.67
N MET A 397 7.05 -31.64 15.33
CA MET A 397 6.46 -30.34 15.70
C MET A 397 6.17 -29.50 14.44
N ARG A 398 7.10 -29.47 13.46
CA ARG A 398 6.90 -28.85 12.15
C ARG A 398 5.64 -29.38 11.49
N ASN A 399 5.49 -30.71 11.44
CA ASN A 399 4.37 -31.38 10.79
C ASN A 399 3.02 -31.05 11.48
N ILE A 400 3.00 -30.90 12.80
CA ILE A 400 1.81 -30.45 13.53
C ILE A 400 1.36 -29.07 13.04
N PHE A 401 2.27 -28.11 12.96
CA PHE A 401 1.92 -26.74 12.52
C PHE A 401 1.58 -26.71 11.03
N ALA A 402 2.32 -27.40 10.17
CA ALA A 402 2.00 -27.53 8.75
C ALA A 402 0.62 -28.17 8.54
N GLY A 403 0.26 -29.19 9.32
CA GLY A 403 -1.07 -29.78 9.30
C GLY A 403 -2.19 -28.81 9.71
N ARG A 404 -1.96 -27.98 10.74
CA ARG A 404 -2.90 -26.93 11.16
C ARG A 404 -3.10 -25.89 10.08
N ILE A 405 -2.01 -25.42 9.43
CA ILE A 405 -2.05 -24.47 8.32
C ILE A 405 -2.87 -25.05 7.18
N LYS A 406 -2.54 -26.27 6.71
CA LYS A 406 -3.27 -26.91 5.61
C LYS A 406 -4.75 -27.04 5.92
N MET A 407 -5.11 -27.53 7.11
CA MET A 407 -6.49 -27.70 7.53
C MET A 407 -7.27 -26.38 7.50
N ALA A 408 -6.70 -25.27 7.95
CA ALA A 408 -7.34 -23.95 7.93
C ALA A 408 -7.48 -23.40 6.52
N LEU A 409 -6.41 -23.45 5.70
CA LEU A 409 -6.43 -22.98 4.31
C LEU A 409 -7.41 -23.79 3.47
N GLU A 410 -7.33 -25.12 3.51
CA GLU A 410 -8.18 -26.03 2.75
C GLU A 410 -9.65 -25.88 3.14
N ASN A 411 -9.93 -25.63 4.43
CA ASN A 411 -11.28 -25.30 4.87
C ASN A 411 -11.79 -24.02 4.19
N PHE A 412 -11.04 -22.92 4.24
CA PHE A 412 -11.46 -21.66 3.62
C PHE A 412 -11.54 -21.73 2.10
N PHE A 413 -10.69 -22.54 1.47
CA PHE A 413 -10.67 -22.74 0.01
C PHE A 413 -11.70 -23.74 -0.48
N THR A 414 -12.54 -24.27 0.39
CA THR A 414 -13.63 -25.22 0.02
C THR A 414 -14.98 -24.55 0.26
N PRO A 415 -15.80 -24.30 -0.78
CA PRO A 415 -17.06 -23.58 -0.65
C PRO A 415 -18.21 -24.41 -0.06
N THR A 416 -18.05 -25.74 0.00
CA THR A 416 -19.09 -26.65 0.48
C THR A 416 -18.70 -27.34 1.79
N ASN A 417 -19.70 -27.74 2.57
CA ASN A 417 -19.52 -28.59 3.72
C ASN A 417 -19.40 -30.08 3.32
N ARG A 418 -19.25 -30.97 4.30
CA ARG A 418 -19.10 -32.42 4.06
C ARG A 418 -20.31 -33.08 3.39
N THR A 419 -21.49 -32.45 3.44
CA THR A 419 -22.72 -32.95 2.77
C THR A 419 -22.89 -32.41 1.37
N GLY A 420 -21.93 -31.61 0.85
CA GLY A 420 -21.98 -30.97 -0.47
C GLY A 420 -22.81 -29.69 -0.54
N SER A 421 -23.43 -29.26 0.58
CA SER A 421 -24.16 -27.99 0.64
C SER A 421 -23.19 -26.82 0.79
N LEU A 422 -23.58 -25.63 0.28
CA LEU A 422 -22.81 -24.41 0.48
C LEU A 422 -22.62 -24.12 1.98
N LYS A 423 -21.45 -23.64 2.32
CA LYS A 423 -21.10 -23.16 3.64
C LYS A 423 -21.84 -21.86 4.01
N THR A 424 -22.06 -21.67 5.29
CA THR A 424 -22.57 -20.39 5.84
C THR A 424 -21.43 -19.42 6.10
N SER A 425 -21.76 -18.17 6.41
CA SER A 425 -20.78 -17.13 6.79
C SER A 425 -19.98 -17.45 8.07
N ARG A 426 -20.27 -18.56 8.77
CA ARG A 426 -19.57 -18.98 10.00
C ARG A 426 -18.58 -20.12 9.80
N ASP A 427 -18.55 -20.73 8.61
CA ASP A 427 -17.86 -22.01 8.39
C ASP A 427 -16.47 -21.87 7.75
N GLY A 428 -16.04 -20.66 7.43
CA GLY A 428 -14.79 -20.39 6.69
C GLY A 428 -15.00 -20.63 5.19
N VAL A 429 -15.23 -19.53 4.42
CA VAL A 429 -15.51 -19.59 3.00
C VAL A 429 -15.15 -18.28 2.31
N PHE A 430 -14.71 -18.36 1.06
CA PHE A 430 -14.59 -17.21 0.17
C PHE A 430 -15.80 -17.13 -0.77
N TYR A 431 -16.36 -15.91 -0.88
CA TYR A 431 -17.42 -15.53 -1.81
C TYR A 431 -16.88 -14.51 -2.80
N TYR A 432 -17.17 -14.69 -4.09
CA TYR A 432 -16.79 -13.72 -5.10
C TYR A 432 -17.96 -12.78 -5.41
N ASP A 433 -17.79 -11.50 -5.08
CA ASP A 433 -18.72 -10.44 -5.42
C ASP A 433 -18.44 -9.93 -6.84
N THR A 434 -19.34 -10.27 -7.77
CA THR A 434 -19.21 -9.90 -9.18
C THR A 434 -19.39 -8.42 -9.43
N ASN A 435 -20.09 -7.71 -8.56
CA ASN A 435 -20.36 -6.28 -8.70
C ASN A 435 -19.08 -5.46 -8.45
N TRP A 436 -18.37 -5.74 -7.34
CA TRP A 436 -17.12 -5.06 -6.98
C TRP A 436 -15.86 -5.78 -7.50
N GLY A 437 -16.00 -6.97 -8.09
CA GLY A 437 -14.87 -7.75 -8.59
C GLY A 437 -13.90 -8.11 -7.48
N THR A 438 -14.37 -8.73 -6.40
CA THR A 438 -13.59 -8.99 -5.20
C THR A 438 -13.96 -10.33 -4.55
N LEU A 439 -12.97 -10.98 -3.92
CA LEU A 439 -13.20 -12.09 -3.00
C LEU A 439 -13.44 -11.56 -1.59
N ILE A 440 -14.51 -12.00 -0.95
CA ILE A 440 -14.85 -11.68 0.44
C ILE A 440 -14.76 -12.95 1.26
N GLY A 441 -13.90 -12.93 2.29
CA GLY A 441 -13.76 -14.06 3.21
C GLY A 441 -14.70 -13.94 4.40
N TYR A 442 -15.38 -15.03 4.72
CA TYR A 442 -16.28 -15.11 5.88
C TYR A 442 -15.87 -16.25 6.83
N PRO A 443 -15.97 -16.04 8.15
CA PRO A 443 -16.40 -14.82 8.86
C PRO A 443 -15.52 -13.61 8.52
N ALA A 444 -16.14 -12.42 8.48
CA ALA A 444 -15.47 -11.16 8.21
C ALA A 444 -15.27 -10.34 9.49
N SER A 445 -14.31 -9.43 9.48
CA SER A 445 -14.06 -8.46 10.56
C SER A 445 -13.57 -7.12 9.97
N TYR A 446 -13.61 -6.07 10.77
CA TYR A 446 -13.11 -4.74 10.42
C TYR A 446 -13.67 -4.13 9.13
N GLY A 447 -14.87 -4.55 8.70
CA GLY A 447 -15.52 -4.08 7.47
C GLY A 447 -14.89 -4.65 6.19
N SER A 448 -14.21 -5.80 6.28
CA SER A 448 -13.67 -6.49 5.11
C SER A 448 -14.75 -7.04 4.18
N ASP A 449 -16.01 -7.14 4.66
CA ASP A 449 -17.18 -7.55 3.88
C ASP A 449 -17.92 -6.36 3.25
N ASP A 450 -18.52 -5.49 4.04
CA ASP A 450 -19.43 -4.43 3.57
C ASP A 450 -18.72 -3.16 3.12
N GLN A 451 -17.45 -2.94 3.52
CA GLN A 451 -16.64 -1.79 3.15
C GLN A 451 -15.41 -2.17 2.32
N LEU A 452 -15.11 -3.45 2.18
CA LEU A 452 -13.93 -4.00 1.48
C LEU A 452 -12.60 -3.45 2.03
N ASN A 453 -12.55 -3.26 3.36
CA ASN A 453 -11.35 -2.81 4.05
C ASN A 453 -10.35 -3.96 4.18
N ASP A 454 -9.06 -3.64 4.25
CA ASP A 454 -7.98 -4.45 4.82
C ASP A 454 -7.70 -5.80 4.14
N HIS A 455 -8.20 -6.05 2.93
CA HIS A 455 -8.03 -7.35 2.27
C HIS A 455 -6.57 -7.78 2.19
N HIS A 456 -5.64 -6.86 1.90
CA HIS A 456 -4.22 -7.18 1.83
C HIS A 456 -3.62 -7.54 3.20
N PHE A 457 -4.10 -6.94 4.30
CA PHE A 457 -3.70 -7.34 5.65
C PHE A 457 -4.20 -8.75 5.98
N HIS A 458 -5.47 -9.03 5.71
CA HIS A 458 -6.09 -10.33 5.99
C HIS A 458 -5.52 -11.44 5.11
N TYR A 459 -5.56 -11.28 3.79
CA TYR A 459 -5.18 -12.32 2.84
C TYR A 459 -3.66 -12.48 2.72
N GLY A 460 -2.89 -11.46 3.09
CA GLY A 460 -1.44 -11.55 3.18
C GLY A 460 -0.96 -12.68 4.10
N TYR A 461 -1.64 -12.90 5.22
CA TYR A 461 -1.35 -14.02 6.11
C TYR A 461 -1.65 -15.38 5.47
N PHE A 462 -2.77 -15.50 4.74
CA PHE A 462 -3.13 -16.72 4.02
C PHE A 462 -2.13 -17.04 2.93
N ILE A 463 -1.74 -16.04 2.12
CA ILE A 463 -0.78 -16.18 1.03
C ILE A 463 0.60 -16.59 1.58
N ARG A 464 1.06 -15.94 2.66
CA ARG A 464 2.33 -16.28 3.30
C ARG A 464 2.33 -17.72 3.84
N ALA A 465 1.27 -18.11 4.51
CA ALA A 465 1.12 -19.47 5.06
C ALA A 465 1.08 -20.52 3.94
N ALA A 466 0.38 -20.24 2.84
CA ALA A 466 0.38 -21.07 1.64
C ALA A 466 1.80 -21.18 1.02
N GLY A 467 2.53 -20.06 0.94
CA GLY A 467 3.91 -20.05 0.45
C GLY A 467 4.84 -20.96 1.26
N GLU A 468 4.66 -21.03 2.58
CA GLU A 468 5.41 -21.95 3.43
C GLU A 468 5.02 -23.41 3.20
N ILE A 469 3.73 -23.73 3.05
CA ILE A 469 3.30 -25.09 2.74
C ILE A 469 3.88 -25.53 1.38
N VAL A 470 3.82 -24.67 0.36
CA VAL A 470 4.38 -24.97 -0.98
C VAL A 470 5.91 -25.15 -0.92
N ARG A 471 6.61 -24.39 -0.07
CA ARG A 471 8.04 -24.56 0.15
C ARG A 471 8.39 -25.97 0.65
N GLN A 472 7.54 -26.53 1.52
CA GLN A 472 7.70 -27.90 2.08
C GLN A 472 7.12 -28.97 1.16
N GLU A 473 5.93 -28.72 0.59
CA GLU A 473 5.15 -29.66 -0.22
C GLU A 473 4.77 -28.99 -1.57
N PRO A 474 5.67 -28.95 -2.57
CA PRO A 474 5.44 -28.21 -3.83
C PRO A 474 4.18 -28.62 -4.59
N ASP A 475 3.77 -29.88 -4.50
CA ASP A 475 2.56 -30.38 -5.17
C ASP A 475 1.27 -29.73 -4.64
N TRP A 476 1.23 -29.30 -3.38
CA TRP A 476 0.09 -28.61 -2.80
C TRP A 476 -0.20 -27.27 -3.52
N GLY A 477 0.86 -26.60 -3.99
CA GLY A 477 0.79 -25.30 -4.67
C GLY A 477 0.46 -25.36 -6.17
N ARG A 478 0.20 -26.54 -6.75
CA ARG A 478 -0.20 -26.66 -8.16
C ARG A 478 -1.60 -26.10 -8.38
N ASP A 479 -1.89 -25.60 -9.58
CA ASP A 479 -3.19 -25.01 -9.91
C ASP A 479 -4.34 -26.01 -9.81
N GLU A 480 -4.08 -27.27 -10.15
CA GLU A 480 -5.05 -28.37 -10.03
C GLU A 480 -5.28 -28.79 -8.55
N LYS A 481 -4.47 -28.29 -7.63
CA LYS A 481 -4.59 -28.47 -6.18
C LYS A 481 -5.12 -27.18 -5.55
N TRP A 482 -4.37 -26.58 -4.66
CA TRP A 482 -4.79 -25.41 -3.91
C TRP A 482 -4.18 -24.10 -4.41
N GLY A 483 -3.16 -24.16 -5.27
CA GLY A 483 -2.44 -23.01 -5.80
C GLY A 483 -3.33 -22.04 -6.56
N GLY A 484 -4.34 -22.55 -7.28
CA GLY A 484 -5.34 -21.72 -7.96
C GLY A 484 -6.07 -20.77 -7.01
N MET A 485 -6.51 -21.26 -5.84
CA MET A 485 -7.17 -20.42 -4.83
C MET A 485 -6.23 -19.36 -4.22
N VAL A 486 -4.95 -19.71 -4.01
CA VAL A 486 -3.95 -18.72 -3.54
C VAL A 486 -3.75 -17.61 -4.58
N LYS A 487 -3.67 -17.96 -5.87
CA LYS A 487 -3.60 -16.99 -6.97
C LYS A 487 -4.83 -16.08 -7.02
N MET A 488 -6.03 -16.60 -6.69
CA MET A 488 -7.23 -15.76 -6.57
C MET A 488 -7.09 -14.71 -5.48
N LEU A 489 -6.54 -15.04 -4.30
CA LEU A 489 -6.26 -14.08 -3.23
C LEU A 489 -5.22 -13.04 -3.67
N ILE A 490 -4.15 -13.46 -4.37
CA ILE A 490 -3.14 -12.53 -4.91
C ILE A 490 -3.78 -11.57 -5.90
N ARG A 491 -4.63 -12.07 -6.82
CA ARG A 491 -5.34 -11.23 -7.79
C ARG A 491 -6.32 -10.27 -7.12
N ASP A 492 -6.96 -10.67 -6.02
CA ASP A 492 -7.85 -9.75 -5.29
C ASP A 492 -7.11 -8.51 -4.79
N ILE A 493 -5.93 -8.67 -4.18
CA ILE A 493 -5.20 -7.58 -3.53
C ILE A 493 -4.19 -6.87 -4.45
N ALA A 494 -3.63 -7.56 -5.45
CA ALA A 494 -2.48 -7.09 -6.23
C ALA A 494 -2.44 -7.63 -7.67
N ASN A 495 -3.59 -7.68 -8.36
CA ASN A 495 -3.65 -8.16 -9.73
C ASN A 495 -2.74 -7.36 -10.68
N PRO A 496 -1.77 -7.97 -11.38
CA PRO A 496 -0.89 -7.27 -12.32
C PRO A 496 -1.48 -7.08 -13.72
N ASP A 497 -2.61 -7.72 -14.03
CA ASP A 497 -3.23 -7.71 -15.35
C ASP A 497 -4.38 -6.70 -15.42
N ARG A 498 -4.23 -5.66 -16.25
CA ARG A 498 -5.28 -4.64 -16.48
C ARG A 498 -6.46 -5.16 -17.30
N SER A 499 -6.29 -6.25 -18.03
CA SER A 499 -7.33 -6.87 -18.86
C SER A 499 -8.16 -7.91 -18.11
N ASP A 500 -7.82 -8.20 -16.85
CA ASP A 500 -8.52 -9.18 -16.03
C ASP A 500 -10.01 -8.79 -15.86
N ALA A 501 -10.90 -9.69 -16.28
CA ALA A 501 -12.33 -9.48 -16.19
C ALA A 501 -12.89 -9.64 -14.77
N MET A 502 -12.15 -10.29 -13.86
CA MET A 502 -12.60 -10.57 -12.49
C MET A 502 -12.10 -9.52 -11.51
N PHE A 503 -10.81 -9.18 -11.52
CA PHE A 503 -10.17 -8.35 -10.50
C PHE A 503 -9.59 -7.07 -11.09
N PRO A 504 -9.68 -5.94 -10.36
CA PRO A 504 -9.05 -4.71 -10.80
C PRO A 504 -7.52 -4.78 -10.67
N PHE A 505 -6.83 -3.98 -11.48
CA PHE A 505 -5.39 -3.82 -11.42
C PHE A 505 -4.94 -3.23 -10.08
N LEU A 506 -3.97 -3.87 -9.40
CA LEU A 506 -3.29 -3.45 -8.16
C LEU A 506 -4.25 -2.77 -7.14
N ARG A 507 -5.31 -3.47 -6.73
CA ARG A 507 -6.36 -2.92 -5.84
C ARG A 507 -5.81 -2.09 -4.69
N ASN A 508 -4.92 -2.62 -3.89
CA ASN A 508 -4.50 -1.98 -2.64
C ASN A 508 -3.34 -1.00 -2.81
N LEU A 509 -2.33 -1.30 -3.63
CA LEU A 509 -1.20 -0.39 -3.81
C LEU A 509 -1.59 0.84 -4.62
N ASP A 510 -1.28 2.02 -4.08
CA ASP A 510 -1.25 3.27 -4.83
C ASP A 510 0.17 3.50 -5.35
N VAL A 511 0.34 3.32 -6.65
CA VAL A 511 1.67 3.30 -7.28
C VAL A 511 2.37 4.66 -7.23
N TYR A 512 1.62 5.77 -7.15
CA TYR A 512 2.19 7.11 -7.07
C TYR A 512 2.48 7.54 -5.63
N ALA A 513 1.61 7.19 -4.69
CA ALA A 513 1.85 7.39 -3.26
C ALA A 513 2.96 6.45 -2.73
N GLY A 514 3.21 5.34 -3.43
CA GLY A 514 4.23 4.36 -3.10
C GLY A 514 3.84 3.39 -1.98
N HIS A 515 2.59 3.42 -1.53
CA HIS A 515 2.10 2.56 -0.45
C HIS A 515 0.64 2.15 -0.65
N SER A 516 0.20 1.16 0.10
CA SER A 516 -1.17 0.68 0.07
C SER A 516 -2.13 1.54 0.90
N TRP A 517 -3.43 1.42 0.60
CA TRP A 517 -4.51 2.01 1.37
C TRP A 517 -5.39 0.93 2.01
N ALA A 518 -5.81 1.16 3.25
CA ALA A 518 -6.58 0.21 4.04
C ALA A 518 -8.08 0.26 3.75
N SER A 519 -8.68 1.47 3.71
CA SER A 519 -10.11 1.61 3.51
C SER A 519 -10.54 1.35 2.06
N GLY A 520 -11.52 0.44 1.88
CA GLY A 520 -12.13 0.21 0.57
C GLY A 520 -12.96 1.37 0.07
N THR A 521 -13.50 2.17 0.99
CA THR A 521 -14.44 3.25 0.68
C THR A 521 -13.81 4.65 0.61
N ALA A 522 -12.74 4.89 1.36
CA ALA A 522 -12.14 6.23 1.55
C ALA A 522 -13.16 7.32 1.98
N ARG A 523 -14.16 6.96 2.78
CA ARG A 523 -15.24 7.85 3.23
C ARG A 523 -14.86 8.68 4.46
N PHE A 524 -13.69 9.32 4.44
CA PHE A 524 -13.17 10.12 5.56
C PHE A 524 -12.86 11.55 5.10
N ALA A 525 -12.97 12.49 6.03
CA ALA A 525 -12.61 13.90 5.79
C ALA A 525 -11.13 14.07 5.45
N ASP A 526 -10.26 13.20 6.00
CA ASP A 526 -8.82 13.21 5.80
C ASP A 526 -8.34 12.31 4.66
N GLY A 527 -9.27 11.78 3.85
CA GLY A 527 -9.01 10.83 2.76
C GLY A 527 -8.79 9.40 3.23
N ASN A 528 -8.26 8.55 2.38
CA ASN A 528 -7.93 7.17 2.72
C ASN A 528 -6.75 7.11 3.72
N ASN A 529 -6.56 5.96 4.37
CA ASN A 529 -5.53 5.77 5.40
C ASN A 529 -4.82 4.42 5.27
N ASN A 530 -3.70 4.30 5.98
CA ASN A 530 -3.03 3.04 6.25
C ASN A 530 -2.46 3.12 7.67
N GLU A 531 -2.94 2.24 8.57
CA GLU A 531 -2.49 2.11 9.94
C GLU A 531 -1.33 1.14 10.09
N SER A 532 -1.37 0.01 9.37
CA SER A 532 -0.48 -1.14 9.57
C SER A 532 0.41 -1.38 8.35
N SER A 533 1.43 -0.54 8.19
CA SER A 533 2.38 -0.65 7.07
C SER A 533 3.11 -2.00 7.04
N SER A 534 3.42 -2.57 8.20
CA SER A 534 4.12 -3.86 8.30
C SER A 534 3.25 -5.06 7.92
N GLU A 535 1.92 -4.99 8.08
CA GLU A 535 1.01 -6.03 7.58
C GLU A 535 0.86 -5.97 6.04
N ALA A 536 0.94 -4.77 5.44
CA ALA A 536 1.05 -4.65 3.99
C ALA A 536 2.35 -5.29 3.48
N VAL A 537 3.49 -5.00 4.11
CA VAL A 537 4.78 -5.64 3.78
C VAL A 537 4.71 -7.16 3.94
N ASN A 538 4.02 -7.69 4.97
CA ASN A 538 3.78 -9.12 5.13
C ASN A 538 3.00 -9.72 3.96
N ALA A 539 2.02 -8.99 3.40
CA ALA A 539 1.27 -9.45 2.21
C ALA A 539 2.19 -9.56 0.98
N TRP A 540 2.99 -8.54 0.72
CA TRP A 540 3.92 -8.53 -0.41
C TRP A 540 5.01 -9.59 -0.25
N TYR A 541 5.51 -9.78 0.96
CA TYR A 541 6.41 -10.87 1.29
C TYR A 541 5.77 -12.24 1.04
N GLY A 542 4.52 -12.45 1.41
CA GLY A 542 3.76 -13.67 1.12
C GLY A 542 3.69 -13.97 -0.39
N ILE A 543 3.46 -12.94 -1.23
CA ILE A 543 3.45 -13.07 -2.70
C ILE A 543 4.84 -13.51 -3.22
N ILE A 544 5.93 -12.90 -2.71
CA ILE A 544 7.30 -13.30 -3.07
C ILE A 544 7.53 -14.78 -2.73
N MET A 545 7.16 -15.20 -1.51
CA MET A 545 7.37 -16.57 -1.05
C MET A 545 6.58 -17.58 -1.86
N PHE A 546 5.32 -17.30 -2.14
CA PHE A 546 4.48 -18.17 -2.96
C PHE A 546 5.00 -18.27 -4.40
N GLY A 547 5.34 -17.14 -5.04
CA GLY A 547 5.92 -17.12 -6.38
C GLY A 547 7.22 -17.92 -6.47
N ALA A 548 8.13 -17.74 -5.51
CA ALA A 548 9.39 -18.48 -5.46
C ALA A 548 9.19 -19.98 -5.22
N ALA A 549 8.28 -20.37 -4.33
CA ALA A 549 8.04 -21.76 -3.98
C ALA A 549 7.37 -22.53 -5.13
N THR A 550 6.50 -21.86 -5.90
CA THR A 550 5.86 -22.41 -7.12
C THR A 550 6.75 -22.33 -8.36
N GLY A 551 7.89 -21.63 -8.30
CA GLY A 551 8.76 -21.37 -9.46
C GLY A 551 8.15 -20.35 -10.45
N ASN A 552 7.20 -19.53 -10.02
CA ASN A 552 6.58 -18.48 -10.82
C ASN A 552 7.30 -17.15 -10.58
N ASP A 553 8.21 -16.80 -11.49
CA ASP A 553 9.02 -15.59 -11.40
C ASP A 553 8.17 -14.32 -11.54
N GLU A 554 7.08 -14.33 -12.30
CA GLU A 554 6.18 -13.17 -12.47
C GLU A 554 5.49 -12.81 -11.14
N ILE A 555 4.97 -13.81 -10.42
CA ILE A 555 4.37 -13.59 -9.09
C ILE A 555 5.44 -13.15 -8.09
N ARG A 556 6.63 -13.74 -8.11
CA ARG A 556 7.74 -13.34 -7.24
C ARG A 556 8.12 -11.87 -7.50
N ASP A 557 8.31 -11.49 -8.75
CA ASP A 557 8.75 -10.15 -9.13
C ASP A 557 7.68 -9.10 -8.92
N LEU A 558 6.39 -9.46 -9.04
CA LEU A 558 5.28 -8.63 -8.58
C LEU A 558 5.43 -8.32 -7.09
N GLY A 559 5.60 -9.34 -6.25
CA GLY A 559 5.79 -9.15 -4.81
C GLY A 559 7.04 -8.31 -4.48
N ILE A 560 8.14 -8.47 -5.23
CA ILE A 560 9.37 -7.67 -5.07
C ILE A 560 9.11 -6.19 -5.41
N PHE A 561 8.37 -5.90 -6.48
CA PHE A 561 7.97 -4.54 -6.83
C PHE A 561 7.14 -3.89 -5.73
N LEU A 562 6.08 -4.57 -5.28
CA LEU A 562 5.18 -4.08 -4.24
C LEU A 562 5.93 -3.80 -2.93
N LEU A 563 6.73 -4.76 -2.48
CA LEU A 563 7.50 -4.70 -1.24
C LEU A 563 8.54 -3.58 -1.27
N THR A 564 9.33 -3.48 -2.34
CA THR A 564 10.40 -2.48 -2.45
C THR A 564 9.82 -1.07 -2.47
N THR A 565 8.72 -0.87 -3.21
CA THR A 565 8.04 0.42 -3.33
C THR A 565 7.46 0.86 -1.98
N GLU A 566 6.79 -0.05 -1.27
CA GLU A 566 6.15 0.30 0.01
C GLU A 566 7.16 0.50 1.14
N ILE A 567 8.23 -0.29 1.21
CA ILE A 567 9.31 -0.07 2.19
C ILE A 567 9.95 1.31 2.02
N GLU A 568 10.16 1.77 0.78
CA GLU A 568 10.73 3.09 0.53
C GLU A 568 9.79 4.20 1.03
N ALA A 569 8.49 4.08 0.78
CA ALA A 569 7.49 5.01 1.32
C ALA A 569 7.40 4.96 2.86
N ILE A 570 7.47 3.77 3.46
CA ILE A 570 7.47 3.58 4.91
C ILE A 570 8.65 4.31 5.57
N ASN A 571 9.85 4.17 5.01
CA ASN A 571 11.05 4.83 5.52
C ASN A 571 10.92 6.36 5.58
N HIS A 572 10.13 6.97 4.70
CA HIS A 572 9.95 8.42 4.63
C HIS A 572 8.70 8.91 5.35
N TYR A 573 7.56 8.22 5.24
CA TYR A 573 6.27 8.77 5.69
C TYR A 573 5.82 8.25 7.04
N TRP A 574 6.21 7.02 7.42
CA TRP A 574 5.96 6.49 8.76
C TRP A 574 7.10 6.78 9.72
N PHE A 575 8.33 6.57 9.27
CA PHE A 575 9.50 6.57 10.17
C PHE A 575 10.39 7.82 10.01
N ASP A 576 10.40 8.45 8.82
CA ASP A 576 11.34 9.54 8.51
C ASP A 576 12.77 9.22 8.99
N VAL A 577 13.26 8.04 8.56
CA VAL A 577 14.55 7.48 9.03
C VAL A 577 15.76 8.40 8.80
N THR A 578 15.61 9.44 7.97
CA THR A 578 16.63 10.45 7.67
C THR A 578 16.35 11.79 8.31
N GLU A 579 15.24 11.96 9.03
CA GLU A 579 14.81 13.19 9.71
C GLU A 579 14.69 14.43 8.78
N GLN A 580 14.19 14.21 7.55
CA GLN A 580 14.13 15.24 6.52
C GLN A 580 12.72 15.65 6.11
N PHE A 581 11.70 14.83 6.41
CA PHE A 581 10.38 14.99 5.80
C PHE A 581 9.31 15.39 6.79
N HIS A 582 9.40 14.98 8.05
CA HIS A 582 8.45 15.42 9.06
C HIS A 582 8.74 16.87 9.48
N PRO A 583 7.69 17.70 9.70
CA PRO A 583 7.86 19.05 10.22
C PRO A 583 8.54 19.06 11.60
N LYS A 584 9.36 20.08 11.90
CA LYS A 584 10.10 20.18 13.16
C LYS A 584 9.24 20.20 14.43
N ASP A 585 7.99 20.66 14.32
CA ASP A 585 7.05 20.71 15.45
C ASP A 585 6.38 19.33 15.70
N TYR A 586 6.51 18.39 14.78
CA TYR A 586 6.14 17.00 15.00
C TYR A 586 7.22 16.30 15.82
N ARG A 587 6.89 15.86 17.03
CA ARG A 587 7.87 15.36 18.00
C ARG A 587 7.84 13.85 18.19
N ALA A 588 6.75 13.19 17.78
CA ALA A 588 6.70 11.75 17.81
C ALA A 588 7.74 11.16 16.83
N SER A 589 8.32 10.04 17.19
CA SER A 589 9.35 9.37 16.38
C SER A 589 8.76 8.57 15.22
N VAL A 590 7.44 8.33 15.21
CA VAL A 590 6.72 7.58 14.17
C VAL A 590 5.39 8.25 13.85
N VAL A 591 5.06 8.36 12.58
CA VAL A 591 3.69 8.54 12.12
C VAL A 591 3.06 7.15 12.08
N THR A 592 2.17 6.87 13.02
CA THR A 592 1.56 5.54 13.13
C THR A 592 0.56 5.30 12.03
N MET A 593 -0.24 6.32 11.70
CA MET A 593 -1.28 6.26 10.69
C MET A 593 -1.09 7.36 9.65
N VAL A 594 -0.81 6.95 8.43
CA VAL A 594 -0.69 7.84 7.25
C VAL A 594 -2.05 7.96 6.58
N TRP A 595 -2.50 9.20 6.38
CA TRP A 595 -3.74 9.56 5.70
C TRP A 595 -3.46 10.34 4.41
N GLY A 596 -4.49 10.53 3.61
CA GLY A 596 -4.44 11.44 2.48
C GLY A 596 -4.05 12.86 2.88
N GLY A 597 -4.70 13.41 3.89
CA GLY A 597 -4.55 14.81 4.33
C GLY A 597 -3.84 15.00 5.67
N LYS A 598 -3.40 13.96 6.37
CA LYS A 598 -2.70 14.05 7.66
C LYS A 598 -1.76 12.89 7.92
N GLY A 599 -0.90 13.04 8.93
CA GLY A 599 -0.16 11.95 9.56
C GLY A 599 -0.27 12.06 11.07
N VAL A 600 -0.55 10.96 11.78
CA VAL A 600 -0.80 11.00 13.23
C VAL A 600 -0.10 9.86 13.97
N ASN A 601 0.31 10.13 15.21
CA ASN A 601 0.83 9.11 16.13
C ASN A 601 -0.31 8.60 17.01
N GLU A 602 -1.22 7.83 16.40
CA GLU A 602 -2.39 7.22 17.07
C GLU A 602 -2.85 5.97 16.29
N THR A 603 -3.62 5.09 16.94
CA THR A 603 -4.26 3.94 16.32
C THR A 603 -5.76 3.98 16.53
N TRP A 604 -6.50 3.16 15.74
CA TRP A 604 -7.95 3.03 15.90
C TRP A 604 -8.38 2.34 17.20
N PHE A 605 -7.51 1.56 17.85
CA PHE A 605 -7.90 0.62 18.88
C PHE A 605 -7.24 0.83 20.23
N SER A 606 -6.16 1.63 20.32
CA SER A 606 -5.40 1.79 21.56
C SER A 606 -4.66 3.11 21.64
N ASN A 607 -4.51 3.63 22.86
CA ASN A 607 -3.61 4.75 23.18
C ASN A 607 -2.37 4.28 23.96
N ASN A 608 -2.16 2.96 24.11
CA ASN A 608 -0.96 2.42 24.74
C ASN A 608 0.23 2.56 23.77
N PRO A 609 1.33 3.24 24.16
CA PRO A 609 2.46 3.49 23.28
C PRO A 609 3.05 2.25 22.61
N GLU A 610 3.10 1.11 23.32
CA GLU A 610 3.57 -0.18 22.75
C GLU A 610 2.72 -0.62 21.54
N MET A 611 1.41 -0.35 21.57
CA MET A 611 0.50 -0.68 20.48
C MET A 611 0.53 0.39 19.38
N VAL A 612 0.67 1.67 19.76
CA VAL A 612 0.77 2.79 18.81
C VAL A 612 2.01 2.65 17.91
N HIS A 613 3.15 2.26 18.47
CA HIS A 613 4.35 1.98 17.68
C HIS A 613 4.29 0.59 17.02
N GLY A 614 3.93 -0.43 17.80
CA GLY A 614 4.00 -1.85 17.44
C GLY A 614 3.12 -2.27 16.29
N ILE A 615 2.04 -1.53 15.99
CA ILE A 615 1.16 -1.84 14.84
C ILE A 615 1.92 -1.76 13.51
N ASN A 616 2.99 -0.96 13.44
CA ASN A 616 3.86 -0.86 12.28
C ASN A 616 5.11 -1.75 12.36
N PHE A 617 5.18 -2.66 13.35
CA PHE A 617 6.27 -3.64 13.48
C PHE A 617 5.80 -5.07 13.24
N LEU A 618 4.56 -5.40 13.67
CA LEU A 618 3.99 -6.75 13.55
C LEU A 618 3.41 -7.00 12.13
N PRO A 619 3.38 -8.28 11.71
CA PRO A 619 3.97 -9.45 12.33
C PRO A 619 5.49 -9.50 12.12
N PHE A 620 6.25 -9.94 13.12
CA PHE A 620 7.66 -10.22 12.90
C PHE A 620 7.85 -11.50 12.10
N THR A 621 8.46 -11.34 10.94
CA THR A 621 8.74 -12.40 9.96
C THR A 621 10.19 -12.24 9.48
N PRO A 622 10.76 -13.18 8.72
CA PRO A 622 12.07 -12.97 8.11
C PRO A 622 12.17 -11.67 7.28
N CYS A 623 11.06 -11.22 6.71
CA CYS A 623 11.01 -9.96 5.98
C CYS A 623 11.20 -8.74 6.89
N SER A 624 10.83 -8.82 8.17
CA SER A 624 10.90 -7.69 9.12
C SER A 624 12.31 -7.16 9.36
N LEU A 625 13.34 -7.82 8.81
CA LEU A 625 14.70 -7.28 8.75
C LEU A 625 14.78 -5.92 8.06
N TYR A 626 13.78 -5.55 7.22
CA TYR A 626 13.72 -4.22 6.61
C TYR A 626 13.66 -3.09 7.65
N LEU A 627 13.00 -3.33 8.80
CA LEU A 627 12.92 -2.38 9.92
C LEU A 627 14.31 -2.04 10.49
N GLY A 628 15.23 -3.03 10.49
CA GLY A 628 16.59 -2.89 11.03
C GLY A 628 17.61 -2.27 10.09
N ARG A 629 17.22 -1.83 8.89
CA ARG A 629 18.14 -1.23 7.92
C ARG A 629 18.70 0.14 8.35
N TYR A 630 18.08 0.76 9.35
CA TYR A 630 18.48 2.02 9.97
C TYR A 630 18.54 1.85 11.49
N PRO A 631 19.56 1.15 12.03
CA PRO A 631 19.63 0.83 13.45
C PRO A 631 19.68 2.06 14.35
N GLU A 632 20.22 3.19 13.87
CA GLU A 632 20.23 4.46 14.57
C GLU A 632 18.81 4.99 14.79
N TYR A 633 17.97 4.86 13.78
CA TYR A 633 16.54 5.21 13.90
C TYR A 633 15.82 4.23 14.83
N CYS A 634 16.10 2.92 14.75
CA CYS A 634 15.50 1.93 15.66
C CYS A 634 15.79 2.27 17.13
N GLU A 635 17.03 2.62 17.45
CA GLU A 635 17.40 3.03 18.82
C GLU A 635 16.68 4.33 19.24
N LYS A 636 16.65 5.34 18.36
CA LYS A 636 15.93 6.60 18.62
C LYS A 636 14.44 6.34 18.89
N ASN A 637 13.80 5.54 18.04
CA ASN A 637 12.38 5.23 18.17
C ASN A 637 12.06 4.41 19.42
N TYR A 638 12.91 3.44 19.77
CA TYR A 638 12.79 2.69 21.02
C TYR A 638 12.90 3.61 22.25
N ARG A 639 13.86 4.54 22.24
CA ARG A 639 14.02 5.54 23.33
C ARG A 639 12.81 6.46 23.45
N ALA A 640 12.23 6.89 22.34
CA ALA A 640 11.01 7.68 22.32
C ALA A 640 9.82 6.89 22.89
N LEU A 641 9.63 5.65 22.43
CA LEU A 641 8.60 4.74 22.95
C LEU A 641 8.73 4.54 24.46
N LEU A 642 9.96 4.36 24.97
CA LEU A 642 10.21 4.21 26.39
C LEU A 642 9.79 5.45 27.18
N GLY A 643 10.11 6.65 26.67
CA GLY A 643 9.71 7.92 27.28
C GLY A 643 8.19 8.11 27.27
N GLU A 644 7.55 7.80 26.16
CA GLU A 644 6.09 7.87 26.00
C GLU A 644 5.39 6.87 26.96
N LYS A 645 5.94 5.66 27.12
CA LYS A 645 5.40 4.67 28.05
C LYS A 645 5.53 5.11 29.51
N LYS A 646 6.65 5.69 29.91
CA LYS A 646 6.80 6.27 31.26
C LYS A 646 5.72 7.33 31.52
N ALA A 647 5.57 8.30 30.61
CA ALA A 647 4.56 9.33 30.71
C ALA A 647 3.11 8.80 30.73
N PHE A 648 2.84 7.75 29.94
CA PHE A 648 1.55 7.08 29.90
C PHE A 648 1.20 6.41 31.25
N LEU A 649 2.15 5.71 31.85
CA LEU A 649 1.99 5.06 33.16
C LEU A 649 1.82 6.07 34.30
N GLU A 650 2.58 7.17 34.27
CA GLU A 650 2.46 8.27 35.25
C GLU A 650 1.08 8.93 35.20
N LYS A 651 0.55 9.18 34.03
CA LYS A 651 -0.83 9.69 33.86
C LYS A 651 -1.89 8.74 34.44
N ARG A 652 -1.60 7.45 34.53
CA ARG A 652 -2.43 6.43 35.15
C ARG A 652 -2.17 6.25 36.65
N GLY A 653 -1.39 7.14 37.25
CA GLY A 653 -1.10 7.16 38.69
C GLY A 653 0.02 6.22 39.12
N ARG A 654 0.75 5.58 38.18
CA ARG A 654 1.93 4.77 38.52
C ARG A 654 3.13 5.69 38.75
N LYS A 655 3.71 5.67 39.95
CA LYS A 655 4.94 6.42 40.22
C LYS A 655 6.14 5.66 39.64
N ILE A 656 6.78 6.21 38.61
CA ILE A 656 7.97 5.66 37.98
C ILE A 656 9.19 6.36 38.56
N GLY A 657 9.97 5.67 39.38
CA GLY A 657 11.23 6.17 39.93
C GLY A 657 12.44 5.68 39.12
N GLU A 658 13.62 6.24 39.36
CA GLU A 658 14.90 5.84 38.73
C GLU A 658 15.26 4.36 38.92
N GLN A 659 14.72 3.73 39.96
CA GLN A 659 14.94 2.32 40.25
C GLN A 659 14.19 1.36 39.31
N PHE A 660 13.20 1.83 38.53
CA PHE A 660 12.51 0.95 37.63
C PHE A 660 13.36 0.60 36.41
N LYS A 661 13.48 -0.69 36.13
CA LYS A 661 14.12 -1.19 34.95
C LYS A 661 13.16 -1.00 33.74
N ASP A 662 13.72 -0.77 32.56
CA ASP A 662 12.93 -0.63 31.31
C ASP A 662 12.04 -1.86 31.07
N SER A 663 12.55 -3.07 31.37
CA SER A 663 11.78 -4.33 31.28
C SER A 663 10.48 -4.33 32.11
N GLU A 664 10.40 -3.59 33.20
CA GLU A 664 9.24 -3.55 34.11
C GLU A 664 8.13 -2.64 33.62
N LEU A 665 8.40 -1.81 32.61
CA LEU A 665 7.44 -0.83 32.08
C LEU A 665 6.46 -1.44 31.08
N TRP A 666 6.85 -2.50 30.38
CA TRP A 666 6.05 -3.12 29.33
C TRP A 666 4.86 -3.91 29.89
N GLU A 667 3.67 -3.65 29.37
CA GLU A 667 2.40 -4.28 29.81
C GLU A 667 1.71 -5.06 28.69
N ALA A 668 1.84 -4.60 27.44
CA ALA A 668 1.23 -5.22 26.26
C ALA A 668 2.26 -5.30 25.13
N TRP A 669 2.16 -6.31 24.26
CA TRP A 669 3.04 -6.51 23.11
C TRP A 669 4.53 -6.39 23.45
N THR A 670 4.89 -6.85 24.65
CA THR A 670 6.27 -6.80 25.15
C THR A 670 7.22 -7.56 24.23
N ASP A 671 6.79 -8.70 23.72
CA ASP A 671 7.54 -9.50 22.75
C ASP A 671 7.82 -8.70 21.46
N ILE A 672 6.83 -8.01 20.91
CA ILE A 672 6.96 -7.15 19.72
C ILE A 672 7.93 -6.00 19.99
N THR A 673 7.80 -5.33 21.14
CA THR A 673 8.68 -4.25 21.56
C THR A 673 10.14 -4.70 21.67
N LEU A 674 10.39 -5.87 22.29
CA LEU A 674 11.73 -6.40 22.46
C LEU A 674 12.33 -6.96 21.15
N MET A 675 11.49 -7.53 20.26
CA MET A 675 11.94 -7.91 18.91
C MET A 675 12.36 -6.67 18.09
N TYR A 676 11.63 -5.56 18.22
CA TYR A 676 12.02 -4.31 17.59
C TYR A 676 13.31 -3.73 18.20
N HIS A 677 13.43 -3.71 19.52
CA HIS A 677 14.64 -3.26 20.21
C HIS A 677 15.89 -4.05 19.81
N ALA A 678 15.73 -5.35 19.55
CA ALA A 678 16.85 -6.20 19.11
C ALA A 678 17.46 -5.77 17.77
N LEU A 679 16.76 -4.98 16.94
CA LEU A 679 17.29 -4.46 15.68
C LEU A 679 18.41 -3.43 15.88
N SER A 680 18.46 -2.76 17.04
CA SER A 680 19.51 -1.79 17.42
C SER A 680 20.38 -2.28 18.57
N ASN A 681 19.81 -2.93 19.57
CA ASN A 681 20.51 -3.40 20.76
C ASN A 681 20.08 -4.82 21.16
N PRO A 682 20.55 -5.85 20.44
CA PRO A 682 20.12 -7.22 20.68
C PRO A 682 20.59 -7.79 22.03
N GLU A 683 21.69 -7.30 22.61
CA GLU A 683 22.17 -7.76 23.92
C GLU A 683 21.21 -7.31 25.03
N ASP A 684 20.80 -6.05 25.05
CA ASP A 684 19.83 -5.52 26.02
C ASP A 684 18.45 -6.13 25.83
N ALA A 685 17.99 -6.25 24.59
CA ALA A 685 16.74 -6.92 24.26
C ALA A 685 16.71 -8.37 24.78
N PHE A 686 17.82 -9.10 24.63
CA PHE A 686 17.95 -10.47 25.14
C PHE A 686 17.90 -10.51 26.67
N SER A 687 18.57 -9.57 27.35
CA SER A 687 18.57 -9.46 28.83
C SER A 687 17.12 -9.22 29.33
N GLN A 688 16.42 -8.23 28.79
CA GLN A 688 15.04 -7.92 29.16
C GLN A 688 14.08 -9.08 28.86
N PHE A 689 14.22 -9.73 27.70
CA PHE A 689 13.41 -10.90 27.33
C PHE A 689 13.60 -12.04 28.32
N SER A 690 14.84 -12.36 28.64
CA SER A 690 15.20 -13.47 29.58
C SER A 690 14.66 -13.21 30.99
N GLU A 691 14.76 -11.98 31.48
CA GLU A 691 14.23 -11.57 32.79
C GLU A 691 12.71 -11.70 32.88
N ARG A 692 12.00 -11.35 31.78
CA ARG A 692 10.54 -11.35 31.71
C ARG A 692 9.93 -12.70 31.35
N LEU A 693 10.69 -13.60 30.74
CA LEU A 693 10.20 -14.85 30.13
C LEU A 693 9.26 -15.68 31.02
N PRO A 694 9.47 -15.82 32.35
CA PRO A 694 8.57 -16.62 33.18
C PRO A 694 7.12 -16.14 33.20
N GLY A 695 6.88 -14.83 33.01
CA GLY A 695 5.54 -14.22 33.04
C GLY A 695 5.10 -13.61 31.71
N LEU A 696 5.90 -13.78 30.65
CA LEU A 696 5.65 -13.13 29.38
C LEU A 696 4.56 -13.85 28.56
N ASN A 697 3.66 -13.08 28.00
CA ASN A 697 2.71 -13.52 26.99
C ASN A 697 3.05 -12.85 25.65
N ALA A 698 3.04 -13.66 24.58
CA ALA A 698 3.24 -13.13 23.24
C ALA A 698 1.99 -12.42 22.73
N GLU A 699 2.18 -11.50 21.79
CA GLU A 699 1.11 -10.94 20.98
C GLU A 699 0.35 -12.07 20.25
N ALA A 700 -0.94 -11.89 19.97
CA ALA A 700 -1.81 -12.95 19.48
C ALA A 700 -1.34 -13.64 18.19
N GLY A 701 -0.72 -12.89 17.26
CA GLY A 701 -0.12 -13.39 16.01
C GLY A 701 1.33 -13.81 16.12
N ASN A 702 1.94 -13.72 17.32
CA ASN A 702 3.33 -14.07 17.56
C ASN A 702 3.45 -15.24 18.56
N SER A 703 4.69 -15.68 18.82
CA SER A 703 5.02 -16.68 19.84
C SER A 703 6.35 -16.32 20.54
N LEU A 704 6.51 -16.77 21.78
CA LEU A 704 7.76 -16.57 22.50
C LEU A 704 8.93 -17.34 21.85
N ALA A 705 8.64 -18.44 21.15
CA ALA A 705 9.65 -19.14 20.35
C ALA A 705 10.18 -18.27 19.20
N ASN A 706 9.28 -17.54 18.50
CA ASN A 706 9.66 -16.62 17.44
C ASN A 706 10.47 -15.43 17.99
N ALA A 707 10.02 -14.85 19.11
CA ALA A 707 10.74 -13.75 19.76
C ALA A 707 12.14 -14.18 20.22
N TYR A 708 12.26 -15.35 20.82
CA TYR A 708 13.57 -15.89 21.26
C TYR A 708 14.49 -16.15 20.06
N ALA A 709 14.00 -16.80 18.99
CA ALA A 709 14.79 -17.07 17.79
C ALA A 709 15.29 -15.77 17.12
N TRP A 710 14.40 -14.77 17.01
CA TRP A 710 14.72 -13.47 16.43
C TRP A 710 15.80 -12.73 17.21
N ILE A 711 15.61 -12.60 18.52
CA ILE A 711 16.53 -11.86 19.40
C ILE A 711 17.89 -12.56 19.46
N THR A 712 17.94 -13.88 19.59
CA THR A 712 19.22 -14.65 19.64
C THR A 712 19.96 -14.60 18.30
N MET A 713 19.26 -14.63 17.17
CA MET A 713 19.86 -14.48 15.84
C MET A 713 20.52 -13.11 15.69
N LEU A 714 19.82 -12.03 16.04
CA LEU A 714 20.39 -10.68 15.97
C LEU A 714 21.54 -10.48 16.97
N LYS A 715 21.45 -11.09 18.14
CA LYS A 715 22.55 -11.11 19.11
C LYS A 715 23.81 -11.77 18.55
N GLU A 716 23.66 -12.85 17.79
CA GLU A 716 24.78 -13.55 17.15
C GLU A 716 25.34 -12.78 15.95
N PHE A 717 24.47 -12.34 15.01
CA PHE A 717 24.91 -11.77 13.74
C PHE A 717 25.07 -10.26 13.74
N GLY A 718 24.43 -9.55 14.68
CA GLY A 718 24.44 -8.10 14.78
C GLY A 718 23.38 -7.42 13.93
N ALA A 719 23.60 -6.14 13.62
CA ALA A 719 22.68 -5.30 12.88
C ALA A 719 22.63 -5.65 11.37
N VAL A 720 21.52 -5.32 10.72
CA VAL A 720 21.37 -5.47 9.25
C VAL A 720 22.34 -4.55 8.53
N GLU A 721 23.12 -5.10 7.59
CA GLU A 721 24.05 -4.37 6.74
C GLU A 721 23.42 -4.01 5.41
N ARG A 722 22.86 -2.81 5.30
CA ARG A 722 22.09 -2.36 4.12
C ARG A 722 22.93 -1.97 2.90
N SER A 723 24.23 -1.71 3.07
CA SER A 723 25.08 -1.25 1.97
C SER A 723 25.51 -2.37 1.03
N ILE A 724 25.34 -3.62 1.42
CA ILE A 724 25.72 -4.80 0.65
C ILE A 724 24.46 -5.47 0.08
N THR A 725 24.35 -5.51 -1.23
CA THR A 725 23.29 -6.18 -1.98
C THR A 725 23.78 -7.48 -2.61
N ALA A 726 22.87 -8.28 -3.20
CA ALA A 726 23.25 -9.49 -3.93
C ALA A 726 22.49 -9.58 -5.26
N ASN A 727 23.08 -10.29 -6.25
CA ASN A 727 22.42 -10.63 -7.51
C ASN A 727 21.43 -11.81 -7.36
N HIS A 728 20.78 -11.86 -6.20
CA HIS A 728 19.86 -12.94 -5.84
C HIS A 728 18.72 -12.39 -4.96
N PRO A 729 17.46 -12.81 -5.14
CA PRO A 729 16.36 -12.22 -4.38
C PRO A 729 16.31 -12.65 -2.91
N PHE A 730 16.92 -13.77 -2.55
CA PHE A 730 16.83 -14.35 -1.19
C PHE A 730 18.15 -14.25 -0.46
N TYR A 731 18.40 -13.09 0.16
CA TYR A 731 19.62 -12.83 0.90
C TYR A 731 19.38 -11.89 2.09
N ALA A 732 20.31 -11.93 3.04
CA ALA A 732 20.51 -10.92 4.08
C ALA A 732 21.99 -10.81 4.42
N VAL A 733 22.42 -9.64 4.84
CA VAL A 733 23.78 -9.39 5.35
C VAL A 733 23.68 -8.70 6.70
N PHE A 734 24.51 -9.14 7.64
CA PHE A 734 24.57 -8.60 9.00
C PHE A 734 25.99 -8.16 9.34
N ARG A 735 26.09 -7.23 10.30
CA ARG A 735 27.38 -6.73 10.81
C ARG A 735 27.40 -6.74 12.32
N LYS A 736 28.39 -7.44 12.90
CA LYS A 736 28.71 -7.39 14.34
C LYS A 736 30.17 -7.01 14.48
N GLY A 737 30.41 -5.78 14.89
CA GLY A 737 31.79 -5.24 14.91
C GLY A 737 32.46 -5.31 13.54
N ASN A 738 33.58 -6.04 13.46
CA ASN A 738 34.32 -6.26 12.20
C ASN A 738 33.89 -7.53 11.45
N THR A 739 32.89 -8.26 11.90
CA THR A 739 32.43 -9.49 11.26
C THR A 739 31.22 -9.19 10.42
N LEU A 740 31.25 -9.64 9.16
CA LEU A 740 30.12 -9.66 8.24
C LEU A 740 29.59 -11.08 8.12
N THR A 741 28.27 -11.23 8.27
CA THR A 741 27.57 -12.51 8.08
C THR A 741 26.68 -12.41 6.86
N TYR A 742 26.96 -13.23 5.85
CA TYR A 742 26.21 -13.32 4.60
C TYR A 742 25.33 -14.56 4.65
N ILE A 743 24.05 -14.39 4.32
CA ILE A 743 23.08 -15.48 4.22
C ILE A 743 22.40 -15.39 2.86
N ALA A 744 22.31 -16.52 2.15
CA ALA A 744 21.50 -16.63 0.96
C ALA A 744 20.77 -17.96 0.95
N TYR A 745 19.51 -17.95 0.43
CA TYR A 745 18.65 -19.12 0.34
C TYR A 745 18.39 -19.48 -1.13
N ASN A 746 18.40 -20.78 -1.45
CA ASN A 746 18.19 -21.28 -2.81
C ASN A 746 16.90 -22.10 -2.92
N TYR A 747 15.92 -21.59 -3.65
CA TYR A 747 14.67 -22.29 -3.97
C TYR A 747 14.81 -23.33 -5.11
N LYS A 748 15.92 -23.32 -5.88
CA LYS A 748 16.12 -24.22 -7.02
C LYS A 748 16.54 -25.61 -6.57
N ARG A 749 16.46 -26.58 -7.48
CA ARG A 749 16.89 -27.97 -7.28
C ARG A 749 18.40 -28.17 -7.52
N GLU A 750 19.07 -27.14 -8.04
CA GLU A 750 20.50 -27.14 -8.34
C GLU A 750 21.20 -26.09 -7.50
N PRO A 751 22.51 -26.24 -7.19
CA PRO A 751 23.27 -25.22 -6.50
C PRO A 751 23.25 -23.89 -7.25
N VAL A 752 23.17 -22.78 -6.52
CA VAL A 752 23.18 -21.41 -7.09
C VAL A 752 24.38 -20.65 -6.55
N LYS A 753 25.09 -19.98 -7.45
CA LYS A 753 26.17 -19.06 -7.09
C LYS A 753 25.58 -17.65 -6.89
N VAL A 754 25.70 -17.13 -5.68
CA VAL A 754 25.24 -15.78 -5.29
C VAL A 754 26.45 -14.88 -5.16
N LYS A 755 26.43 -13.74 -5.84
CA LYS A 755 27.49 -12.72 -5.78
C LYS A 755 26.95 -11.48 -5.07
N PHE A 756 27.67 -11.04 -4.03
CA PHE A 756 27.37 -9.80 -3.33
C PHE A 756 28.11 -8.60 -3.94
N SER A 757 27.60 -7.41 -3.68
CA SER A 757 28.13 -6.16 -4.26
C SER A 757 29.54 -5.82 -3.81
N ASP A 758 30.03 -6.40 -2.70
CA ASP A 758 31.41 -6.28 -2.23
C ASP A 758 32.35 -7.37 -2.79
N ASN A 759 31.89 -8.13 -3.79
CA ASN A 759 32.55 -9.27 -4.43
C ASN A 759 32.65 -10.55 -3.59
N THR A 760 31.99 -10.63 -2.45
CA THR A 760 31.82 -11.91 -1.73
C THR A 760 30.95 -12.84 -2.57
N GLU A 761 31.30 -14.14 -2.62
CA GLU A 761 30.58 -15.15 -3.37
C GLU A 761 30.17 -16.31 -2.48
N LEU A 762 28.97 -16.82 -2.67
CA LEU A 762 28.39 -17.95 -1.95
C LEU A 762 27.85 -18.97 -2.94
N THR A 763 28.24 -20.24 -2.81
CA THR A 763 27.54 -21.35 -3.47
C THR A 763 26.52 -21.92 -2.51
N VAL A 764 25.24 -21.75 -2.84
CA VAL A 764 24.10 -22.14 -2.00
C VAL A 764 23.55 -23.48 -2.47
N PRO A 765 23.51 -24.53 -1.62
CA PRO A 765 22.96 -25.83 -1.98
C PRO A 765 21.47 -25.74 -2.33
N PRO A 766 20.92 -26.79 -3.03
CA PRO A 766 19.49 -26.83 -3.35
C PRO A 766 18.59 -26.79 -2.12
N LYS A 767 17.46 -26.07 -2.21
CA LYS A 767 16.39 -26.05 -1.19
C LYS A 767 16.87 -25.75 0.25
N SER A 768 17.96 -24.99 0.37
CA SER A 768 18.57 -24.66 1.66
C SER A 768 19.21 -23.27 1.62
N TYR A 769 19.71 -22.84 2.75
CA TYR A 769 20.53 -21.63 2.83
C TYR A 769 22.01 -21.95 3.10
N ARG A 770 22.85 -20.98 2.86
CA ARG A 770 24.26 -20.99 3.22
C ARG A 770 24.57 -19.73 4.04
N ILE A 771 25.36 -19.91 5.09
CA ILE A 771 25.91 -18.82 5.92
C ILE A 771 27.42 -18.77 5.70
N LEU A 772 27.95 -17.55 5.54
CA LEU A 772 29.37 -17.27 5.50
C LEU A 772 29.68 -16.10 6.43
N GLN A 773 30.64 -16.28 7.34
CA GLN A 773 31.14 -15.21 8.20
C GLN A 773 32.58 -14.86 7.78
N ASN A 774 32.82 -13.58 7.51
CA ASN A 774 34.10 -13.04 7.12
C ASN A 774 34.48 -11.86 8.01
N GLN A 775 35.77 -11.78 8.41
CA GLN A 775 36.30 -10.54 8.97
C GLN A 775 36.30 -9.44 7.89
N SER A 776 35.65 -8.31 8.15
CA SER A 776 35.70 -7.19 7.23
C SER A 776 37.16 -6.70 7.12
N LYS A 777 37.69 -6.64 5.91
CA LYS A 777 38.99 -5.97 5.71
C LYS A 777 38.80 -4.51 6.09
N LYS A 778 39.61 -4.00 7.04
CA LYS A 778 39.65 -2.56 7.32
C LYS A 778 39.87 -1.83 5.98
N ARG A 779 38.90 -1.03 5.56
CA ARG A 779 39.07 -0.04 4.49
C ARG A 779 39.83 1.17 5.00
#